data_6013762503d52e014e3b904795e4fb9f
#
_entry.id   6013762503d52e014e3b904795e4fb9f
#
_cell.length_a   1.000
_cell.length_b   1.000
_cell.length_c   1.000
_cell.angle_alpha   90.00
_cell.angle_beta   90.00
_cell.angle_gamma   90.00
#
_symmetry.space_group_name_H-M   'P 1'
#
loop_
_entity.id
_entity.type
_entity.pdbx_description
1 polymer ?
#
loop_
_entity_poly.entity_id
_entity_poly.type
_entity_poly.pdbx_seq_one_letter_code
_entity_poly.pdbx_strand_id
1 'polypeptide(L)'
;MQLNGSQIFVEVLCEQGVDTLFGYPGGAVLNLYDELYKNADRITHVLTAHEQGAAHAADGYARATGRTGVVLATSGPGATNLVTGIATAYMDSVPMVAFTGNVPTPGLGKDSFQEAYIEGITVPITKHNFTVRRVEDLADTMRAAFRIAQSGRKGPVLVDIPKDVTAAVCEFTPKQPEPIRTVTTYNEEQVHWAADLINAAQRPLVYFGGGVRSAASCQPLRDLLHKAEIPATYTLMAAGVVPYGDPMNLGMLGMHGCYTSNRAVAECDVLIAVGTRFSDRVALNPKTFAKNATIIQIDIDPSELGKNVDVDLSIVGDAAYVLNAMLPQIKPAKHPDWMKMIQSWQAQDYHPVSDPTRLMPHQVIGEVCNQCGPDAVYVTDVGQHQMWAAQYLRHTKSRGFITSGGLGTMGFGYGAAIGAQMALGRQQRVVMFTGDASFHMNLNEACTAVSYELPIITVIFNNQVLGMVRQWQTAFYGKRFSQTDPHRKTDFVKLAEGFGLKGYRCTNLPEFQAAFADALKQKGPTWIECIIDKDEKVLPMIPGGGDINDIMNAHNLAMTALNARMQHERNYDDETLAKRGLRRLDIDPERVQWSFVLDFCCQALRKMRIGLGEGKMDGYPMDTCANIAVSSELMAILSVARDLEDLRRRIGSIVLAYDKQGRPVTTEDLEVAGAMTAWMRNTINPTLCYTVEHQPVL
;
A
#
# COMPACT_ATOMS: atom_id res chain seq x y z
N MET A 1 38.73 12.48 -26.13
CA MET A 1 38.88 13.94 -25.92
C MET A 1 39.25 14.19 -24.48
N GLN A 2 40.00 15.24 -24.19
CA GLN A 2 40.37 15.57 -22.80
C GLN A 2 39.20 16.34 -22.14
N LEU A 3 38.63 15.79 -21.10
CA LEU A 3 37.54 16.40 -20.33
C LEU A 3 37.83 16.33 -18.82
N ASN A 4 37.33 17.31 -18.07
CA ASN A 4 37.37 17.22 -16.61
C ASN A 4 36.16 16.40 -16.10
N GLY A 5 36.24 15.98 -14.83
CA GLY A 5 35.21 15.14 -14.24
C GLY A 5 33.79 15.73 -14.30
N SER A 6 33.64 17.05 -14.21
CA SER A 6 32.33 17.70 -14.33
C SER A 6 31.75 17.64 -15.75
N GLN A 7 32.62 17.79 -16.75
CA GLN A 7 32.23 17.64 -18.16
C GLN A 7 31.86 16.17 -18.45
N ILE A 8 32.66 15.20 -17.94
CA ILE A 8 32.35 13.76 -18.04
C ILE A 8 31.01 13.46 -17.41
N PHE A 9 30.69 14.04 -16.25
CA PHE A 9 29.43 13.85 -15.55
C PHE A 9 28.23 14.23 -16.46
N VAL A 10 28.27 15.42 -17.07
CA VAL A 10 27.21 15.88 -17.97
C VAL A 10 27.12 15.02 -19.23
N GLU A 11 28.25 14.70 -19.86
CA GLU A 11 28.26 13.88 -21.08
C GLU A 11 27.68 12.49 -20.82
N VAL A 12 28.03 11.84 -19.70
CA VAL A 12 27.46 10.53 -19.34
C VAL A 12 25.97 10.62 -19.02
N LEU A 13 25.50 11.68 -18.35
CA LEU A 13 24.06 11.87 -18.13
C LEU A 13 23.30 11.96 -19.46
N CYS A 14 23.84 12.72 -20.43
CA CYS A 14 23.27 12.81 -21.77
C CYS A 14 23.32 11.46 -22.53
N GLU A 15 24.43 10.71 -22.44
CA GLU A 15 24.53 9.35 -22.98
C GLU A 15 23.40 8.46 -22.44
N GLN A 16 23.09 8.54 -21.12
CA GLN A 16 22.04 7.76 -20.47
C GLN A 16 20.62 8.28 -20.70
N GLY A 17 20.49 9.33 -21.52
CA GLY A 17 19.21 9.94 -21.89
C GLY A 17 18.55 10.69 -20.73
N VAL A 18 19.32 11.23 -19.80
CA VAL A 18 18.82 12.06 -18.70
C VAL A 18 18.56 13.46 -19.25
N ASP A 19 17.31 13.90 -19.15
CA ASP A 19 16.85 15.23 -19.53
C ASP A 19 16.50 16.10 -18.31
N THR A 20 16.28 15.46 -17.17
CA THR A 20 15.86 16.12 -15.93
C THR A 20 16.58 15.52 -14.73
N LEU A 21 17.07 16.39 -13.87
CA LEU A 21 17.77 16.00 -12.64
C LEU A 21 17.31 16.92 -11.50
N PHE A 22 17.10 16.34 -10.32
CA PHE A 22 16.64 17.05 -9.12
C PHE A 22 17.79 17.20 -8.14
N GLY A 23 17.83 18.30 -7.39
CA GLY A 23 18.89 18.42 -6.41
C GLY A 23 18.98 19.75 -5.70
N TYR A 24 20.02 19.84 -4.86
CA TYR A 24 20.33 21.06 -4.10
C TYR A 24 21.86 21.29 -4.12
N PRO A 25 22.33 22.50 -4.46
CA PRO A 25 23.76 22.82 -4.54
C PRO A 25 24.42 22.90 -3.18
N GLY A 26 25.74 22.68 -3.17
CA GLY A 26 26.60 22.87 -2.00
C GLY A 26 28.08 22.81 -2.38
N GLY A 27 28.94 23.07 -1.41
CA GLY A 27 30.38 23.30 -1.65
C GLY A 27 31.10 22.18 -2.39
N ALA A 28 30.76 20.92 -2.13
CA ALA A 28 31.43 19.78 -2.75
C ALA A 28 31.04 19.56 -4.22
N VAL A 29 29.89 20.05 -4.67
CA VAL A 29 29.34 19.81 -6.02
C VAL A 29 29.36 21.05 -6.92
N LEU A 30 29.97 22.14 -6.51
CA LEU A 30 29.98 23.39 -7.28
C LEU A 30 30.54 23.22 -8.70
N ASN A 31 31.55 22.39 -8.90
CA ASN A 31 32.08 22.12 -10.24
C ASN A 31 31.04 21.44 -11.14
N LEU A 32 30.23 20.51 -10.59
CA LEU A 32 29.15 19.88 -11.33
C LEU A 32 28.03 20.87 -11.67
N TYR A 33 27.67 21.75 -10.73
CA TYR A 33 26.67 22.79 -10.95
C TYR A 33 27.09 23.82 -11.97
N ASP A 34 28.38 24.22 -12.00
CA ASP A 34 28.93 25.10 -13.02
C ASP A 34 28.82 24.48 -14.43
N GLU A 35 29.08 23.20 -14.56
CA GLU A 35 28.96 22.49 -15.82
C GLU A 35 27.50 22.26 -16.23
N LEU A 36 26.61 21.98 -15.28
CA LEU A 36 25.15 21.90 -15.52
C LEU A 36 24.60 23.25 -16.01
N TYR A 37 25.09 24.39 -15.48
CA TYR A 37 24.69 25.71 -15.95
C TYR A 37 25.06 25.92 -17.42
N LYS A 38 26.26 25.51 -17.85
CA LYS A 38 26.71 25.59 -19.24
C LYS A 38 25.93 24.71 -20.21
N ASN A 39 25.28 23.68 -19.69
CA ASN A 39 24.51 22.68 -20.45
C ASN A 39 23.01 22.70 -20.09
N ALA A 40 22.49 23.87 -19.68
CA ALA A 40 21.08 24.02 -19.29
C ALA A 40 20.07 23.77 -20.43
N ASP A 41 20.53 23.83 -21.68
CA ASP A 41 19.79 23.47 -22.89
C ASP A 41 19.66 21.98 -23.13
N ARG A 42 20.53 21.17 -22.50
CA ARG A 42 20.55 19.70 -22.62
C ARG A 42 19.92 18.99 -21.41
N ILE A 43 20.13 19.52 -20.21
CA ILE A 43 19.64 18.93 -18.95
C ILE A 43 18.95 20.01 -18.12
N THR A 44 17.70 19.78 -17.78
CA THR A 44 16.96 20.62 -16.85
C THR A 44 17.29 20.22 -15.41
N HIS A 45 17.96 21.10 -14.67
CA HIS A 45 18.11 20.93 -13.23
C HIS A 45 16.92 21.55 -12.49
N VAL A 46 16.26 20.79 -11.63
CA VAL A 46 15.16 21.25 -10.77
C VAL A 46 15.71 21.48 -9.36
N LEU A 47 15.80 22.74 -8.97
CA LEU A 47 16.19 23.12 -7.61
C LEU A 47 15.01 22.89 -6.65
N THR A 48 15.17 21.99 -5.70
CA THR A 48 14.17 21.70 -4.66
C THR A 48 14.43 22.50 -3.39
N ALA A 49 13.50 22.52 -2.46
CA ALA A 49 13.69 23.17 -1.16
C ALA A 49 14.53 22.33 -0.17
N HIS A 50 14.57 21.02 -0.39
CA HIS A 50 15.25 20.08 0.48
C HIS A 50 15.69 18.83 -0.31
N GLU A 51 16.83 18.23 0.02
CA GLU A 51 17.35 17.07 -0.70
C GLU A 51 16.42 15.85 -0.60
N GLN A 52 15.71 15.68 0.50
CA GLN A 52 14.67 14.63 0.62
C GLN A 52 13.57 14.85 -0.42
N GLY A 53 13.13 16.10 -0.61
CA GLY A 53 12.18 16.48 -1.66
C GLY A 53 12.72 16.18 -3.06
N ALA A 54 14.02 16.43 -3.30
CA ALA A 54 14.70 16.08 -4.55
C ALA A 54 14.71 14.57 -4.81
N ALA A 55 15.00 13.76 -3.78
CA ALA A 55 15.00 12.31 -3.90
C ALA A 55 13.58 11.78 -4.19
N HIS A 56 12.56 12.32 -3.52
CA HIS A 56 11.16 11.97 -3.81
C HIS A 56 10.72 12.44 -5.20
N ALA A 57 11.24 13.57 -5.70
CA ALA A 57 10.97 14.02 -7.06
C ALA A 57 11.61 13.08 -8.10
N ALA A 58 12.85 12.66 -7.90
CA ALA A 58 13.49 11.64 -8.74
C ALA A 58 12.72 10.31 -8.73
N ASP A 59 12.22 9.90 -7.56
CA ASP A 59 11.36 8.73 -7.40
C ASP A 59 10.03 8.88 -8.18
N GLY A 60 9.32 10.00 -8.00
CA GLY A 60 8.08 10.31 -8.72
C GLY A 60 8.26 10.34 -10.24
N TYR A 61 9.34 10.93 -10.71
CA TYR A 61 9.74 10.93 -12.12
C TYR A 61 9.91 9.50 -12.66
N ALA A 62 10.64 8.66 -11.91
CA ALA A 62 10.88 7.28 -12.32
C ALA A 62 9.59 6.44 -12.32
N ARG A 63 8.70 6.63 -11.36
CA ARG A 63 7.41 5.93 -11.31
C ARG A 63 6.50 6.31 -12.47
N ALA A 64 6.45 7.59 -12.80
CA ALA A 64 5.62 8.10 -13.91
C ALA A 64 6.12 7.59 -15.28
N THR A 65 7.44 7.59 -15.51
CA THR A 65 8.05 7.29 -16.82
C THR A 65 8.53 5.85 -16.97
N GLY A 66 8.94 5.19 -15.88
CA GLY A 66 9.69 3.93 -15.92
C GLY A 66 11.18 4.10 -16.21
N ARG A 67 11.66 5.34 -16.47
CA ARG A 67 13.07 5.70 -16.64
C ARG A 67 13.76 5.83 -15.29
N THR A 68 15.07 5.91 -15.28
CA THR A 68 15.84 6.16 -14.05
C THR A 68 15.66 7.59 -13.57
N GLY A 69 15.23 7.77 -12.33
CA GLY A 69 15.24 9.07 -11.66
C GLY A 69 16.65 9.45 -11.22
N VAL A 70 17.01 10.72 -11.33
CA VAL A 70 18.36 11.20 -11.01
C VAL A 70 18.30 12.31 -9.98
N VAL A 71 19.09 12.18 -8.92
CA VAL A 71 19.20 13.19 -7.86
C VAL A 71 20.66 13.52 -7.56
N LEU A 72 20.95 14.78 -7.30
CA LEU A 72 22.29 15.29 -6.96
C LEU A 72 22.25 16.10 -5.66
N ALA A 73 23.08 15.72 -4.69
CA ALA A 73 23.24 16.45 -3.43
C ALA A 73 24.71 16.66 -3.09
N THR A 74 24.97 17.67 -2.27
CA THR A 74 26.31 17.91 -1.73
C THR A 74 26.69 16.88 -0.65
N SER A 75 27.90 16.96 -0.15
CA SER A 75 28.45 16.10 0.93
C SER A 75 27.74 16.33 2.27
N GLY A 76 28.02 15.46 3.23
CA GLY A 76 27.58 15.59 4.61
C GLY A 76 26.06 15.62 4.74
N PRO A 77 25.48 16.72 5.29
CA PRO A 77 24.03 16.80 5.52
C PRO A 77 23.21 16.69 4.23
N GLY A 78 23.72 17.19 3.08
CA GLY A 78 23.04 17.05 1.80
C GLY A 78 22.90 15.58 1.38
N ALA A 79 23.98 14.82 1.49
CA ALA A 79 23.99 13.39 1.18
C ALA A 79 23.09 12.60 2.17
N THR A 80 23.19 12.88 3.47
CA THR A 80 22.37 12.19 4.48
C THR A 80 20.88 12.49 4.37
N ASN A 81 20.49 13.66 3.90
CA ASN A 81 19.10 14.01 3.62
C ASN A 81 18.46 13.19 2.47
N LEU A 82 19.25 12.53 1.63
CA LEU A 82 18.74 11.62 0.59
C LEU A 82 18.29 10.26 1.11
N VAL A 83 18.76 9.84 2.31
CA VAL A 83 18.63 8.47 2.83
C VAL A 83 17.20 7.97 2.83
N THR A 84 16.25 8.75 3.34
CA THR A 84 14.82 8.38 3.33
C THR A 84 14.28 8.20 1.91
N GLY A 85 14.64 9.08 0.97
CA GLY A 85 14.20 8.97 -0.43
C GLY A 85 14.79 7.74 -1.13
N ILE A 86 16.07 7.45 -0.90
CA ILE A 86 16.74 6.25 -1.42
C ILE A 86 16.08 4.98 -0.85
N ALA A 87 15.80 4.93 0.45
CA ALA A 87 15.12 3.81 1.10
C ALA A 87 13.69 3.61 0.53
N THR A 88 12.96 4.69 0.26
CA THR A 88 11.64 4.65 -0.38
C THR A 88 11.72 4.02 -1.78
N ALA A 89 12.68 4.44 -2.59
CA ALA A 89 12.90 3.87 -3.91
C ALA A 89 13.31 2.39 -3.85
N TYR A 90 14.14 2.01 -2.88
CA TYR A 90 14.58 0.63 -2.68
C TYR A 90 13.42 -0.30 -2.33
N MET A 91 12.60 0.07 -1.36
CA MET A 91 11.48 -0.74 -0.90
C MET A 91 10.42 -0.99 -1.98
N ASP A 92 10.25 -0.06 -2.92
CA ASP A 92 9.29 -0.15 -4.01
C ASP A 92 9.92 -0.52 -5.37
N SER A 93 11.21 -0.89 -5.37
CA SER A 93 11.94 -1.30 -6.58
C SER A 93 11.92 -0.24 -7.69
N VAL A 94 12.16 1.02 -7.32
CA VAL A 94 12.18 2.17 -8.24
C VAL A 94 13.61 2.44 -8.70
N PRO A 95 13.89 2.51 -10.02
CA PRO A 95 15.22 2.79 -10.51
C PRO A 95 15.59 4.25 -10.23
N MET A 96 16.68 4.46 -9.51
CA MET A 96 17.20 5.79 -9.15
C MET A 96 18.73 5.75 -9.19
N VAL A 97 19.36 6.81 -9.65
CA VAL A 97 20.78 7.05 -9.43
C VAL A 97 20.92 8.31 -8.58
N ALA A 98 21.46 8.14 -7.38
CA ALA A 98 21.74 9.23 -6.46
C ALA A 98 23.22 9.57 -6.55
N PHE A 99 23.53 10.80 -6.94
CA PHE A 99 24.88 11.37 -6.94
C PHE A 99 25.08 12.20 -5.69
N THR A 100 26.16 11.95 -4.98
CA THR A 100 26.59 12.76 -3.82
C THR A 100 27.96 13.34 -4.08
N GLY A 101 28.17 14.57 -3.65
CA GLY A 101 29.53 15.10 -3.53
C GLY A 101 30.20 14.61 -2.27
N ASN A 102 31.54 14.61 -2.27
CA ASN A 102 32.31 14.35 -1.06
C ASN A 102 33.48 15.32 -0.95
N VAL A 103 34.13 15.31 0.21
CA VAL A 103 35.40 16.00 0.42
C VAL A 103 36.46 15.50 -0.57
N PRO A 104 37.53 16.27 -0.88
CA PRO A 104 38.61 15.77 -1.73
C PRO A 104 39.18 14.45 -1.23
N THR A 105 39.65 13.60 -2.14
CA THR A 105 40.15 12.25 -1.83
C THR A 105 41.18 12.20 -0.72
N PRO A 106 42.13 13.16 -0.55
CA PRO A 106 43.08 13.17 0.60
C PRO A 106 42.41 13.41 1.96
N GLY A 107 41.17 13.94 1.96
CA GLY A 107 40.40 14.24 3.17
C GLY A 107 39.45 13.10 3.61
N LEU A 108 39.27 12.08 2.79
CA LEU A 108 38.39 10.97 3.11
C LEU A 108 38.87 10.16 4.33
N GLY A 109 37.95 9.87 5.26
CA GLY A 109 38.22 9.14 6.48
C GLY A 109 39.01 9.96 7.55
N LYS A 110 38.96 11.30 7.47
CA LYS A 110 39.66 12.22 8.36
C LYS A 110 38.76 13.16 9.15
N ASP A 111 37.49 12.87 9.22
CA ASP A 111 36.48 13.73 9.86
C ASP A 111 36.51 15.18 9.30
N SER A 112 36.67 15.29 8.00
CA SER A 112 36.70 16.58 7.28
C SER A 112 35.38 17.28 7.40
N PHE A 113 35.35 18.62 7.26
CA PHE A 113 34.10 19.38 7.31
C PHE A 113 33.09 18.90 6.24
N GLN A 114 31.88 18.57 6.68
CA GLN A 114 30.81 17.97 5.86
C GLN A 114 31.19 16.62 5.21
N GLU A 115 32.10 15.87 5.79
CA GLU A 115 32.29 14.48 5.42
C GLU A 115 31.21 13.59 6.07
N ALA A 116 30.67 12.66 5.31
CA ALA A 116 29.86 11.56 5.81
C ALA A 116 30.20 10.30 5.01
N TYR A 117 30.30 9.17 5.69
CA TYR A 117 30.50 7.87 5.03
C TYR A 117 29.19 7.39 4.43
N ILE A 118 28.72 8.12 3.38
CA ILE A 118 27.41 7.90 2.77
C ILE A 118 27.30 6.53 2.10
N GLU A 119 28.38 6.00 1.56
CA GLU A 119 28.43 4.64 1.01
C GLU A 119 28.02 3.64 2.09
N GLY A 120 28.64 3.66 3.27
CA GLY A 120 28.29 2.75 4.38
C GLY A 120 26.87 2.93 4.90
N ILE A 121 26.37 4.18 4.96
CA ILE A 121 25.00 4.48 5.39
C ILE A 121 23.98 3.87 4.44
N THR A 122 24.25 3.84 3.15
CA THR A 122 23.28 3.47 2.11
C THR A 122 23.40 2.02 1.62
N VAL A 123 24.42 1.25 2.05
CA VAL A 123 24.57 -0.18 1.71
C VAL A 123 23.26 -0.98 1.83
N PRO A 124 22.47 -0.92 2.94
CA PRO A 124 21.28 -1.75 3.10
C PRO A 124 20.07 -1.27 2.31
N ILE A 125 20.13 -0.09 1.72
CA ILE A 125 19.00 0.56 1.02
C ILE A 125 19.27 0.86 -0.45
N THR A 126 20.32 0.27 -1.02
CA THR A 126 20.69 0.42 -2.43
C THR A 126 21.01 -0.94 -3.06
N LYS A 127 20.95 -1.03 -4.37
CA LYS A 127 21.44 -2.20 -5.10
C LYS A 127 22.95 -2.25 -5.16
N HIS A 128 23.58 -1.10 -5.23
CA HIS A 128 25.01 -0.93 -5.23
C HIS A 128 25.40 0.50 -4.87
N ASN A 129 26.60 0.67 -4.35
CA ASN A 129 27.22 1.96 -4.02
C ASN A 129 28.61 2.03 -4.62
N PHE A 130 29.01 3.24 -5.00
CA PHE A 130 30.34 3.53 -5.51
C PHE A 130 30.89 4.78 -4.86
N THR A 131 32.17 4.77 -4.48
CA THR A 131 32.95 5.97 -4.22
C THR A 131 34.02 6.09 -5.31
N VAL A 132 33.93 7.12 -6.16
CA VAL A 132 34.83 7.33 -7.29
C VAL A 132 36.09 8.05 -6.83
N ARG A 133 37.21 7.35 -6.80
CA ARG A 133 38.48 7.90 -6.28
C ARG A 133 39.40 8.45 -7.35
N ARG A 134 39.14 8.18 -8.62
CA ARG A 134 39.93 8.62 -9.76
C ARG A 134 39.01 9.05 -10.89
N VAL A 135 39.37 10.12 -11.59
CA VAL A 135 38.56 10.65 -12.69
C VAL A 135 38.41 9.66 -13.87
N GLU A 136 39.43 8.83 -14.11
CA GLU A 136 39.41 7.81 -15.15
C GLU A 136 38.32 6.77 -14.95
N ASP A 137 37.90 6.52 -13.68
CA ASP A 137 36.87 5.55 -13.34
C ASP A 137 35.45 6.14 -13.37
N LEU A 138 35.33 7.48 -13.44
CA LEU A 138 34.03 8.19 -13.29
C LEU A 138 33.02 7.78 -14.36
N ALA A 139 33.39 7.84 -15.63
CA ALA A 139 32.46 7.57 -16.73
C ALA A 139 31.89 6.14 -16.69
N ASP A 140 32.76 5.15 -16.50
CA ASP A 140 32.33 3.75 -16.49
C ASP A 140 31.57 3.38 -15.19
N THR A 141 31.89 4.01 -14.06
CA THR A 141 31.14 3.90 -12.82
C THR A 141 29.70 4.45 -12.97
N MET A 142 29.55 5.64 -13.57
CA MET A 142 28.22 6.21 -13.83
C MET A 142 27.41 5.32 -14.77
N ARG A 143 27.98 4.86 -15.87
CA ARG A 143 27.34 3.91 -16.81
C ARG A 143 26.88 2.63 -16.11
N ALA A 144 27.75 2.08 -15.24
CA ALA A 144 27.42 0.91 -14.44
C ALA A 144 26.26 1.18 -13.48
N ALA A 145 26.22 2.35 -12.84
CA ALA A 145 25.16 2.74 -11.92
C ALA A 145 23.77 2.75 -12.60
N PHE A 146 23.66 3.34 -13.79
CA PHE A 146 22.41 3.33 -14.58
C PHE A 146 22.01 1.91 -15.00
N ARG A 147 22.97 1.10 -15.47
CA ARG A 147 22.72 -0.29 -15.82
C ARG A 147 22.23 -1.12 -14.63
N ILE A 148 22.87 -1.00 -13.47
CA ILE A 148 22.50 -1.73 -12.24
C ILE A 148 21.11 -1.30 -11.77
N ALA A 149 20.81 0.01 -11.77
CA ALA A 149 19.51 0.53 -11.34
C ALA A 149 18.35 -0.07 -12.14
N GLN A 150 18.52 -0.32 -13.43
CA GLN A 150 17.48 -0.82 -14.36
C GLN A 150 17.48 -2.34 -14.52
N SER A 151 18.56 -3.04 -14.21
CA SER A 151 18.69 -4.50 -14.46
C SER A 151 17.93 -5.32 -13.43
N GLY A 152 17.32 -6.43 -13.86
CA GLY A 152 16.60 -7.36 -13.00
C GLY A 152 15.51 -6.65 -12.17
N ARG A 153 15.42 -6.95 -10.87
CA ARG A 153 14.63 -6.14 -9.95
C ARG A 153 15.24 -4.74 -9.87
N LYS A 154 14.50 -3.72 -10.28
CA LYS A 154 14.95 -2.34 -10.30
C LYS A 154 15.19 -1.79 -8.90
N GLY A 155 16.01 -0.74 -8.78
CA GLY A 155 16.26 -0.11 -7.48
C GLY A 155 17.32 0.97 -7.55
N PRO A 156 17.57 1.68 -6.42
CA PRO A 156 18.52 2.79 -6.36
C PRO A 156 19.97 2.32 -6.33
N VAL A 157 20.83 3.17 -6.90
CA VAL A 157 22.29 3.07 -6.85
C VAL A 157 22.85 4.43 -6.42
N LEU A 158 23.84 4.43 -5.53
CA LEU A 158 24.53 5.66 -5.11
C LEU A 158 25.91 5.74 -5.77
N VAL A 159 26.26 6.96 -6.23
CA VAL A 159 27.61 7.29 -6.73
C VAL A 159 28.11 8.51 -5.99
N ASP A 160 29.10 8.30 -5.13
CA ASP A 160 29.74 9.34 -4.33
C ASP A 160 31.00 9.85 -5.04
N ILE A 161 31.07 11.19 -5.29
CA ILE A 161 32.09 11.79 -6.15
C ILE A 161 32.87 12.84 -5.32
N PRO A 162 34.12 12.56 -4.93
CA PRO A 162 35.00 13.54 -4.29
C PRO A 162 35.24 14.76 -5.17
N LYS A 163 35.36 15.93 -4.53
CA LYS A 163 35.44 17.23 -5.23
C LYS A 163 36.63 17.33 -6.18
N ASP A 164 37.78 16.80 -5.82
CA ASP A 164 38.98 16.82 -6.67
C ASP A 164 38.83 15.98 -7.94
N VAL A 165 38.08 14.87 -7.88
CA VAL A 165 37.72 14.05 -9.05
C VAL A 165 36.91 14.86 -10.06
N THR A 166 36.01 15.75 -9.62
CA THR A 166 35.23 16.60 -10.51
C THR A 166 36.05 17.61 -11.28
N ALA A 167 37.23 17.99 -10.77
CA ALA A 167 38.13 18.95 -11.39
C ALA A 167 39.26 18.31 -12.21
N ALA A 168 39.63 17.07 -11.89
CA ALA A 168 40.67 16.32 -12.55
C ALA A 168 40.33 16.06 -14.02
N VAL A 169 41.33 16.02 -14.90
CA VAL A 169 41.19 15.84 -16.37
C VAL A 169 41.66 14.46 -16.77
N CYS A 170 40.91 13.78 -17.60
CA CYS A 170 41.32 12.51 -18.23
C CYS A 170 40.83 12.39 -19.66
N GLU A 171 41.26 11.35 -20.35
CA GLU A 171 40.73 11.01 -21.67
C GLU A 171 39.31 10.42 -21.55
N PHE A 172 38.35 11.03 -22.25
CA PHE A 172 36.95 10.58 -22.32
C PHE A 172 36.61 10.10 -23.73
N THR A 173 35.91 8.96 -23.79
CA THR A 173 35.35 8.41 -25.02
C THR A 173 33.84 8.23 -24.84
N PRO A 174 33.01 8.91 -25.65
CA PRO A 174 31.56 8.70 -25.66
C PRO A 174 31.21 7.26 -26.01
N LYS A 175 30.20 6.72 -25.32
CA LYS A 175 29.67 5.37 -25.57
C LYS A 175 28.15 5.43 -25.72
N GLN A 176 27.60 4.56 -26.56
CA GLN A 176 26.16 4.31 -26.55
C GLN A 176 25.78 3.57 -25.28
N PRO A 177 24.60 3.85 -24.67
CA PRO A 177 24.13 3.10 -23.53
C PRO A 177 24.09 1.60 -23.86
N GLU A 178 24.62 0.80 -22.95
CA GLU A 178 24.47 -0.66 -23.08
C GLU A 178 22.97 -1.03 -22.93
N PRO A 179 22.47 -1.98 -23.74
CA PRO A 179 21.13 -2.49 -23.58
C PRO A 179 20.93 -3.01 -22.16
N ILE A 180 19.78 -2.65 -21.56
CA ILE A 180 19.41 -3.15 -20.25
C ILE A 180 19.26 -4.66 -20.34
N ARG A 181 20.00 -5.40 -19.52
CA ARG A 181 19.91 -6.86 -19.46
C ARG A 181 18.57 -7.23 -18.79
N THR A 182 17.63 -7.68 -19.61
CA THR A 182 16.38 -8.27 -19.15
C THR A 182 16.59 -9.77 -18.92
N VAL A 183 15.93 -10.33 -17.93
CA VAL A 183 15.92 -11.77 -17.68
C VAL A 183 14.97 -12.41 -18.70
N THR A 184 15.51 -12.80 -19.86
CA THR A 184 14.74 -13.42 -20.95
C THR A 184 14.63 -14.93 -20.82
N THR A 185 15.42 -15.53 -19.92
CA THR A 185 15.44 -16.98 -19.68
C THR A 185 14.41 -17.35 -18.62
N TYR A 186 13.73 -18.44 -18.82
CA TYR A 186 12.81 -19.09 -17.88
C TYR A 186 12.92 -20.61 -18.07
N ASN A 187 12.42 -21.36 -17.09
CA ASN A 187 12.35 -22.82 -17.22
C ASN A 187 11.08 -23.21 -17.98
N GLU A 188 11.23 -23.78 -19.17
CA GLU A 188 10.11 -24.17 -20.05
C GLU A 188 9.22 -25.25 -19.43
N GLU A 189 9.79 -26.22 -18.69
CA GLU A 189 9.02 -27.26 -18.00
C GLU A 189 8.13 -26.66 -16.90
N GLN A 190 8.65 -25.67 -16.15
CA GLN A 190 7.87 -24.98 -15.13
C GLN A 190 6.74 -24.15 -15.75
N VAL A 191 6.99 -23.51 -16.89
CA VAL A 191 5.95 -22.76 -17.62
C VAL A 191 4.87 -23.70 -18.14
N HIS A 192 5.26 -24.86 -18.68
CA HIS A 192 4.32 -25.89 -19.12
C HIS A 192 3.48 -26.42 -17.95
N TRP A 193 4.12 -26.76 -16.83
CA TRP A 193 3.42 -27.21 -15.63
C TRP A 193 2.45 -26.15 -15.09
N ALA A 194 2.85 -24.87 -15.06
CA ALA A 194 1.96 -23.77 -14.69
C ALA A 194 0.72 -23.71 -15.61
N ALA A 195 0.91 -23.84 -16.92
CA ALA A 195 -0.19 -23.84 -17.87
C ALA A 195 -1.14 -25.01 -17.64
N ASP A 196 -0.63 -26.20 -17.34
CA ASP A 196 -1.46 -27.37 -17.04
C ASP A 196 -2.28 -27.18 -15.76
N LEU A 197 -1.68 -26.64 -14.69
CA LEU A 197 -2.39 -26.31 -13.45
C LEU A 197 -3.51 -25.29 -13.70
N ILE A 198 -3.24 -24.24 -14.46
CA ILE A 198 -4.23 -23.22 -14.79
C ILE A 198 -5.36 -23.81 -15.65
N ASN A 199 -5.05 -24.64 -16.64
CA ASN A 199 -6.04 -25.27 -17.50
C ASN A 199 -6.93 -26.29 -16.76
N ALA A 200 -6.48 -26.83 -15.64
CA ALA A 200 -7.23 -27.77 -14.81
C ALA A 200 -8.05 -27.10 -13.68
N ALA A 201 -7.75 -25.84 -13.38
CA ALA A 201 -8.35 -25.13 -12.26
C ALA A 201 -9.86 -24.91 -12.44
N GLN A 202 -10.61 -24.98 -11.33
CA GLN A 202 -12.03 -24.68 -11.28
C GLN A 202 -12.30 -23.26 -10.75
N ARG A 203 -11.40 -22.78 -9.87
CA ARG A 203 -11.48 -21.47 -9.22
C ARG A 203 -10.14 -20.74 -9.30
N PRO A 204 -9.60 -20.53 -10.53
CA PRO A 204 -8.33 -19.84 -10.68
C PRO A 204 -8.45 -18.38 -10.28
N LEU A 205 -7.37 -17.82 -9.73
CA LEU A 205 -7.25 -16.41 -9.38
C LEU A 205 -5.85 -15.89 -9.72
N VAL A 206 -5.76 -14.74 -10.36
CA VAL A 206 -4.50 -14.03 -10.53
C VAL A 206 -4.33 -12.99 -9.43
N TYR A 207 -3.17 -13.01 -8.78
CA TYR A 207 -2.71 -11.99 -7.84
C TYR A 207 -1.47 -11.30 -8.39
N PHE A 208 -1.53 -10.01 -8.71
CA PHE A 208 -0.43 -9.33 -9.36
C PHE A 208 0.06 -8.09 -8.60
N GLY A 209 1.35 -7.83 -8.73
CA GLY A 209 2.05 -6.76 -8.03
C GLY A 209 2.76 -5.76 -8.94
N GLY A 210 3.63 -4.94 -8.34
CA GLY A 210 4.38 -3.90 -9.04
C GLY A 210 5.29 -4.40 -10.18
N GLY A 211 5.63 -5.69 -10.20
CA GLY A 211 6.45 -6.30 -11.26
C GLY A 211 5.80 -6.33 -12.64
N VAL A 212 4.47 -6.19 -12.73
CA VAL A 212 3.75 -6.19 -14.03
C VAL A 212 3.37 -4.80 -14.53
N ARG A 213 3.96 -3.73 -14.00
CA ARG A 213 3.62 -2.35 -14.41
C ARG A 213 4.18 -1.90 -15.76
N SER A 214 5.07 -2.67 -16.39
CA SER A 214 5.59 -2.35 -17.72
C SER A 214 4.53 -2.56 -18.80
N ALA A 215 4.59 -1.78 -19.88
CA ALA A 215 3.68 -1.97 -21.01
C ALA A 215 3.81 -3.39 -21.60
N ALA A 216 5.03 -3.94 -21.60
CA ALA A 216 5.32 -5.27 -22.11
C ALA A 216 4.67 -6.41 -21.29
N SER A 217 4.42 -6.20 -19.99
CA SER A 217 3.81 -7.20 -19.10
C SER A 217 2.30 -6.98 -18.88
N CYS A 218 1.81 -5.75 -18.99
CA CYS A 218 0.39 -5.45 -18.79
C CYS A 218 -0.52 -6.18 -19.77
N GLN A 219 -0.20 -6.14 -21.07
CA GLN A 219 -1.06 -6.73 -22.09
C GLN A 219 -1.10 -8.26 -22.01
N PRO A 220 0.03 -8.98 -21.92
CA PRO A 220 0.00 -10.44 -21.73
C PRO A 220 -0.76 -10.88 -20.47
N LEU A 221 -0.69 -10.09 -19.38
CA LEU A 221 -1.49 -10.38 -18.19
C LEU A 221 -3.00 -10.27 -18.48
N ARG A 222 -3.44 -9.19 -19.12
CA ARG A 222 -4.87 -9.00 -19.48
C ARG A 222 -5.34 -10.09 -20.45
N ASP A 223 -4.50 -10.45 -21.43
CA ASP A 223 -4.81 -11.52 -22.38
C ASP A 223 -5.00 -12.86 -21.68
N LEU A 224 -4.19 -13.17 -20.67
CA LEU A 224 -4.38 -14.35 -19.82
C LEU A 224 -5.72 -14.32 -19.10
N LEU A 225 -6.06 -13.19 -18.44
CA LEU A 225 -7.32 -13.05 -17.69
C LEU A 225 -8.54 -13.28 -18.60
N HIS A 226 -8.55 -12.63 -19.76
CA HIS A 226 -9.70 -12.72 -20.67
C HIS A 226 -9.77 -14.04 -21.44
N LYS A 227 -8.62 -14.63 -21.79
CA LYS A 227 -8.57 -15.91 -22.51
C LYS A 227 -9.20 -17.06 -21.74
N ALA A 228 -8.92 -17.11 -20.43
CA ALA A 228 -9.37 -18.19 -19.55
C ALA A 228 -10.39 -17.73 -18.49
N GLU A 229 -10.97 -16.52 -18.61
CA GLU A 229 -11.95 -15.95 -17.69
C GLU A 229 -11.47 -16.05 -16.21
N ILE A 230 -10.24 -15.62 -15.97
CA ILE A 230 -9.63 -15.66 -14.63
C ILE A 230 -9.79 -14.31 -13.95
N PRO A 231 -10.51 -14.21 -12.83
CA PRO A 231 -10.58 -12.99 -12.04
C PRO A 231 -9.21 -12.65 -11.45
N ALA A 232 -8.99 -11.37 -11.15
CA ALA A 232 -7.71 -10.89 -10.69
C ALA A 232 -7.82 -9.85 -9.59
N THR A 233 -6.87 -9.90 -8.66
CA THR A 233 -6.71 -8.94 -7.58
C THR A 233 -5.28 -8.39 -7.56
N TYR A 234 -5.09 -7.20 -7.00
CA TYR A 234 -3.82 -6.49 -7.11
C TYR A 234 -3.31 -5.92 -5.79
N THR A 235 -1.98 -5.74 -5.74
CA THR A 235 -1.36 -4.95 -4.67
C THR A 235 -1.53 -3.46 -4.92
N LEU A 236 -1.45 -2.65 -3.86
CA LEU A 236 -1.41 -1.18 -3.94
C LEU A 236 -0.50 -0.66 -5.08
N MET A 237 0.66 -1.32 -5.30
CA MET A 237 1.65 -0.90 -6.29
C MET A 237 1.26 -1.21 -7.74
N ALA A 238 0.20 -2.00 -7.97
CA ALA A 238 -0.22 -2.43 -9.31
C ALA A 238 -1.58 -1.85 -9.73
N ALA A 239 -2.10 -0.88 -8.99
CA ALA A 239 -3.35 -0.22 -9.33
C ALA A 239 -3.33 0.33 -10.78
N GLY A 240 -4.36 0.01 -11.55
CA GLY A 240 -4.51 0.42 -12.95
C GLY A 240 -3.81 -0.47 -13.99
N VAL A 241 -3.11 -1.53 -13.60
CA VAL A 241 -2.60 -2.55 -14.54
C VAL A 241 -3.79 -3.25 -15.23
N VAL A 242 -4.77 -3.69 -14.47
CA VAL A 242 -6.10 -4.05 -14.98
C VAL A 242 -7.01 -2.85 -14.69
N PRO A 243 -7.61 -2.22 -15.71
CA PRO A 243 -8.36 -0.99 -15.53
C PRO A 243 -9.60 -1.16 -14.64
N TYR A 244 -10.01 -0.07 -13.99
CA TYR A 244 -11.30 0.02 -13.34
C TYR A 244 -12.43 -0.24 -14.35
N GLY A 245 -13.40 -1.07 -13.95
CA GLY A 245 -14.52 -1.46 -14.81
C GLY A 245 -14.27 -2.70 -15.68
N ASP A 246 -13.05 -3.22 -15.73
CA ASP A 246 -12.79 -4.53 -16.31
C ASP A 246 -13.46 -5.63 -15.48
N PRO A 247 -14.27 -6.53 -16.07
CA PRO A 247 -15.01 -7.54 -15.32
C PRO A 247 -14.12 -8.55 -14.58
N MET A 248 -12.85 -8.67 -14.98
CA MET A 248 -11.89 -9.53 -14.28
C MET A 248 -11.23 -8.83 -13.10
N ASN A 249 -11.38 -7.53 -12.91
CA ASN A 249 -10.78 -6.77 -11.84
C ASN A 249 -11.62 -6.82 -10.56
N LEU A 250 -11.17 -7.56 -9.55
CA LEU A 250 -11.85 -7.68 -8.25
C LEU A 250 -11.50 -6.55 -7.26
N GLY A 251 -10.50 -5.72 -7.57
CA GLY A 251 -10.04 -4.67 -6.65
C GLY A 251 -8.76 -5.04 -5.89
N MET A 252 -8.41 -4.17 -4.94
CA MET A 252 -7.20 -4.32 -4.13
C MET A 252 -7.34 -5.43 -3.08
N LEU A 253 -6.25 -6.20 -2.85
CA LEU A 253 -6.13 -7.24 -1.85
C LEU A 253 -5.45 -6.73 -0.57
N GLY A 254 -5.73 -7.38 0.54
CA GLY A 254 -4.99 -7.25 1.80
C GLY A 254 -5.74 -6.46 2.88
N MET A 255 -4.99 -5.89 3.83
CA MET A 255 -5.49 -5.25 5.05
C MET A 255 -6.62 -4.24 4.80
N HIS A 256 -6.49 -3.42 3.76
CA HIS A 256 -7.49 -2.43 3.33
C HIS A 256 -8.09 -2.78 1.96
N GLY A 257 -7.96 -4.03 1.54
CA GLY A 257 -8.55 -4.55 0.32
C GLY A 257 -10.07 -4.74 0.45
N CYS A 258 -10.75 -4.93 -0.68
CA CYS A 258 -12.19 -5.21 -0.67
C CYS A 258 -12.47 -6.63 -0.16
N TYR A 259 -13.69 -6.85 0.29
CA TYR A 259 -14.15 -8.15 0.78
C TYR A 259 -14.01 -9.23 -0.29
N THR A 260 -14.47 -8.93 -1.49
CA THR A 260 -14.40 -9.86 -2.64
C THR A 260 -12.99 -10.35 -2.93
N SER A 261 -11.99 -9.45 -2.96
CA SER A 261 -10.60 -9.82 -3.23
C SER A 261 -10.03 -10.74 -2.16
N ASN A 262 -10.29 -10.45 -0.88
CA ASN A 262 -9.83 -11.27 0.24
C ASN A 262 -10.53 -12.65 0.26
N ARG A 263 -11.83 -12.70 -0.02
CA ARG A 263 -12.57 -13.98 -0.13
C ARG A 263 -12.10 -14.81 -1.32
N ALA A 264 -11.86 -14.19 -2.47
CA ALA A 264 -11.39 -14.89 -3.66
C ALA A 264 -10.05 -15.60 -3.41
N VAL A 265 -9.12 -14.95 -2.69
CA VAL A 265 -7.84 -15.59 -2.30
C VAL A 265 -8.05 -16.75 -1.34
N ALA A 266 -9.00 -16.65 -0.40
CA ALA A 266 -9.27 -17.73 0.57
C ALA A 266 -9.92 -18.96 -0.08
N GLU A 267 -10.67 -18.79 -1.17
CA GLU A 267 -11.49 -19.84 -1.80
C GLU A 267 -10.96 -20.35 -3.15
N CYS A 268 -9.94 -19.71 -3.74
CA CYS A 268 -9.36 -20.17 -5.00
C CYS A 268 -8.69 -21.55 -4.85
N ASP A 269 -8.61 -22.31 -5.94
CA ASP A 269 -7.89 -23.59 -6.01
C ASP A 269 -6.52 -23.48 -6.67
N VAL A 270 -6.32 -22.44 -7.53
CA VAL A 270 -5.02 -22.07 -8.10
C VAL A 270 -4.83 -20.57 -7.97
N LEU A 271 -3.75 -20.14 -7.30
CA LEU A 271 -3.34 -18.75 -7.17
C LEU A 271 -2.11 -18.48 -8.03
N ILE A 272 -2.24 -17.63 -9.04
CA ILE A 272 -1.16 -17.23 -9.93
C ILE A 272 -0.63 -15.86 -9.45
N ALA A 273 0.48 -15.86 -8.72
CA ALA A 273 1.11 -14.66 -8.18
C ALA A 273 2.18 -14.13 -9.14
N VAL A 274 1.97 -12.93 -9.71
CA VAL A 274 2.85 -12.38 -10.75
C VAL A 274 3.47 -11.05 -10.29
N GLY A 275 4.80 -11.04 -10.15
CA GLY A 275 5.55 -9.84 -9.77
C GLY A 275 5.12 -9.24 -8.44
N THR A 276 4.87 -10.10 -7.46
CA THR A 276 4.42 -9.75 -6.11
C THR A 276 5.21 -10.51 -5.04
N ARG A 277 5.47 -9.86 -3.92
CA ARG A 277 6.34 -10.38 -2.84
C ARG A 277 5.59 -10.82 -1.59
N PHE A 278 4.28 -10.98 -1.64
CA PHE A 278 3.45 -11.40 -0.49
C PHE A 278 3.77 -10.62 0.80
N SER A 279 3.66 -9.27 0.72
CA SER A 279 3.96 -8.42 1.88
C SER A 279 3.01 -8.70 3.05
N ASP A 280 3.44 -8.35 4.26
CA ASP A 280 2.67 -8.45 5.51
C ASP A 280 1.34 -7.67 5.49
N ARG A 281 1.21 -6.67 4.60
CA ARG A 281 -0.04 -5.93 4.38
C ARG A 281 -1.03 -6.67 3.49
N VAL A 282 -0.61 -7.75 2.85
CA VAL A 282 -1.44 -8.60 1.98
C VAL A 282 -1.55 -10.00 2.52
N ALA A 283 -0.44 -10.70 2.73
CA ALA A 283 -0.41 -12.00 3.39
C ALA A 283 -0.41 -11.80 4.92
N LEU A 284 -1.54 -11.34 5.45
CA LEU A 284 -1.71 -10.94 6.86
C LEU A 284 -1.37 -12.08 7.83
N ASN A 285 -1.68 -13.31 7.44
CA ASN A 285 -1.24 -14.54 8.09
C ASN A 285 -0.68 -15.48 7.02
N PRO A 286 0.64 -15.55 6.84
CA PRO A 286 1.26 -16.38 5.80
C PRO A 286 0.87 -17.87 5.86
N LYS A 287 0.60 -18.41 7.05
CA LYS A 287 0.25 -19.83 7.24
C LYS A 287 -1.15 -20.20 6.77
N THR A 288 -2.05 -19.22 6.68
CA THR A 288 -3.44 -19.43 6.26
C THR A 288 -3.77 -18.76 4.94
N PHE A 289 -2.83 -17.99 4.39
CA PHE A 289 -2.99 -17.29 3.12
C PHE A 289 -3.15 -18.29 1.99
N ALA A 290 -4.26 -18.21 1.26
CA ALA A 290 -4.58 -19.08 0.12
C ALA A 290 -4.39 -20.60 0.43
N LYS A 291 -4.70 -21.03 1.64
CA LYS A 291 -4.40 -22.39 2.16
C LYS A 291 -5.00 -23.55 1.35
N ASN A 292 -6.00 -23.27 0.53
CA ASN A 292 -6.69 -24.25 -0.31
C ASN A 292 -6.19 -24.26 -1.76
N ALA A 293 -5.28 -23.36 -2.11
CA ALA A 293 -4.81 -23.14 -3.47
C ALA A 293 -3.42 -23.76 -3.71
N THR A 294 -3.21 -24.27 -4.91
CA THR A 294 -1.86 -24.44 -5.47
C THR A 294 -1.33 -23.08 -5.85
N ILE A 295 -0.21 -22.66 -5.27
CA ILE A 295 0.36 -21.32 -5.48
C ILE A 295 1.50 -21.37 -6.51
N ILE A 296 1.31 -20.64 -7.61
CA ILE A 296 2.32 -20.42 -8.65
C ILE A 296 2.87 -19.00 -8.46
N GLN A 297 4.19 -18.86 -8.25
CA GLN A 297 4.83 -17.54 -8.13
C GLN A 297 5.78 -17.28 -9.30
N ILE A 298 5.57 -16.15 -9.99
CA ILE A 298 6.40 -15.67 -11.09
C ILE A 298 7.07 -14.38 -10.64
N ASP A 299 8.37 -14.36 -10.50
CA ASP A 299 9.13 -13.17 -10.14
C ASP A 299 10.50 -13.13 -10.85
N ILE A 300 10.98 -11.92 -11.11
CA ILE A 300 12.31 -11.68 -11.68
C ILE A 300 13.43 -11.86 -10.67
N ASP A 301 13.11 -11.71 -9.37
CA ASP A 301 14.05 -11.80 -8.26
C ASP A 301 13.92 -13.17 -7.55
N PRO A 302 14.89 -14.07 -7.72
CA PRO A 302 14.82 -15.39 -7.10
C PRO A 302 14.76 -15.33 -5.56
N SER A 303 15.20 -14.24 -4.94
CA SER A 303 15.16 -14.08 -3.49
C SER A 303 13.76 -13.81 -2.92
N GLU A 304 12.80 -13.46 -3.77
CA GLU A 304 11.40 -13.25 -3.37
C GLU A 304 10.54 -14.51 -3.48
N LEU A 305 11.04 -15.55 -4.17
CA LEU A 305 10.29 -16.80 -4.35
C LEU A 305 10.24 -17.60 -3.05
N GLY A 306 9.02 -17.92 -2.60
CA GLY A 306 8.80 -18.68 -1.36
C GLY A 306 9.24 -17.97 -0.07
N LYS A 307 9.57 -16.67 -0.10
CA LYS A 307 10.14 -15.94 1.04
C LYS A 307 9.15 -15.74 2.17
N ASN A 308 7.93 -15.34 1.87
CA ASN A 308 6.91 -14.97 2.86
C ASN A 308 5.75 -15.97 2.93
N VAL A 309 5.45 -16.65 1.84
CA VAL A 309 4.41 -17.67 1.72
C VAL A 309 5.02 -18.86 1.01
N ASP A 310 4.76 -20.06 1.48
CA ASP A 310 5.19 -21.27 0.81
C ASP A 310 4.49 -21.37 -0.55
N VAL A 311 5.23 -21.72 -1.60
CA VAL A 311 4.72 -21.81 -2.98
C VAL A 311 4.98 -23.20 -3.57
N ASP A 312 4.02 -23.70 -4.35
CA ASP A 312 4.12 -25.03 -4.97
C ASP A 312 4.95 -25.01 -6.25
N LEU A 313 4.88 -23.91 -7.00
CA LEU A 313 5.63 -23.74 -8.24
C LEU A 313 6.22 -22.33 -8.33
N SER A 314 7.54 -22.25 -8.46
CA SER A 314 8.29 -21.00 -8.61
C SER A 314 8.85 -20.87 -10.00
N ILE A 315 8.63 -19.74 -10.68
CA ILE A 315 9.19 -19.44 -12.02
C ILE A 315 10.02 -18.17 -11.92
N VAL A 316 11.36 -18.30 -12.05
CA VAL A 316 12.26 -17.15 -12.17
C VAL A 316 12.21 -16.60 -13.58
N GLY A 317 11.87 -15.32 -13.75
CA GLY A 317 11.86 -14.67 -15.06
C GLY A 317 11.15 -13.32 -15.06
N ASP A 318 11.38 -12.54 -16.09
CA ASP A 318 10.61 -11.34 -16.34
C ASP A 318 9.16 -11.71 -16.70
N ALA A 319 8.21 -11.07 -16.02
CA ALA A 319 6.78 -11.37 -16.19
C ALA A 319 6.31 -11.30 -17.65
N ALA A 320 6.84 -10.36 -18.44
CA ALA A 320 6.46 -10.25 -19.85
C ALA A 320 6.86 -11.50 -20.66
N TYR A 321 8.08 -12.00 -20.44
CA TYR A 321 8.57 -13.19 -21.17
C TYR A 321 7.86 -14.46 -20.71
N VAL A 322 7.68 -14.65 -19.40
CA VAL A 322 7.01 -15.82 -18.85
C VAL A 322 5.54 -15.86 -19.28
N LEU A 323 4.80 -14.74 -19.17
CA LEU A 323 3.40 -14.67 -19.57
C LEU A 323 3.23 -14.92 -21.09
N ASN A 324 4.10 -14.35 -21.94
CA ASN A 324 4.05 -14.60 -23.39
C ASN A 324 4.36 -16.06 -23.75
N ALA A 325 5.25 -16.73 -23.01
CA ALA A 325 5.52 -18.15 -23.22
C ALA A 325 4.38 -19.06 -22.74
N MET A 326 3.67 -18.63 -21.70
CA MET A 326 2.54 -19.38 -21.12
C MET A 326 1.27 -19.24 -21.95
N LEU A 327 0.96 -18.04 -22.47
CA LEU A 327 -0.28 -17.73 -23.18
C LEU A 327 -0.66 -18.69 -24.30
N PRO A 328 0.25 -19.17 -25.19
CA PRO A 328 -0.11 -20.14 -26.23
C PRO A 328 -0.60 -21.47 -25.66
N GLN A 329 -0.19 -21.83 -24.45
CA GLN A 329 -0.50 -23.11 -23.80
C GLN A 329 -1.79 -23.05 -22.97
N ILE A 330 -2.30 -21.86 -22.69
CA ILE A 330 -3.57 -21.65 -21.97
C ILE A 330 -4.75 -21.91 -22.92
N LYS A 331 -5.67 -22.74 -22.49
CA LYS A 331 -6.91 -23.02 -23.23
C LYS A 331 -7.98 -21.96 -22.90
N PRO A 332 -8.80 -21.55 -23.88
CA PRO A 332 -9.98 -20.76 -23.56
C PRO A 332 -10.89 -21.52 -22.59
N ALA A 333 -11.26 -20.88 -21.49
CA ALA A 333 -12.08 -21.48 -20.45
C ALA A 333 -13.15 -20.52 -19.95
N LYS A 334 -14.14 -21.07 -19.25
CA LYS A 334 -15.22 -20.35 -18.56
C LYS A 334 -15.38 -20.95 -17.16
N HIS A 335 -15.61 -20.10 -16.17
CA HIS A 335 -15.76 -20.51 -14.78
C HIS A 335 -17.09 -19.98 -14.17
N PRO A 336 -18.27 -20.37 -14.72
CA PRO A 336 -19.54 -19.74 -14.37
C PRO A 336 -19.90 -19.83 -12.88
N ASP A 337 -19.65 -20.96 -12.23
CA ASP A 337 -19.93 -21.13 -10.80
C ASP A 337 -18.99 -20.27 -9.94
N TRP A 338 -17.70 -20.20 -10.32
CA TRP A 338 -16.73 -19.33 -9.67
C TRP A 338 -17.10 -17.85 -9.80
N MET A 339 -17.43 -17.40 -11.00
CA MET A 339 -17.85 -16.02 -11.25
C MET A 339 -19.16 -15.69 -10.53
N LYS A 340 -20.09 -16.63 -10.41
CA LYS A 340 -21.33 -16.45 -9.64
C LYS A 340 -21.04 -16.28 -8.13
N MET A 341 -20.13 -17.05 -7.58
CA MET A 341 -19.67 -16.88 -6.18
C MET A 341 -19.06 -15.49 -5.98
N ILE A 342 -18.15 -15.07 -6.86
CA ILE A 342 -17.52 -13.75 -6.83
C ILE A 342 -18.58 -12.63 -6.88
N GLN A 343 -19.55 -12.72 -7.79
CA GLN A 343 -20.64 -11.73 -7.89
C GLN A 343 -21.44 -11.64 -6.58
N SER A 344 -21.65 -12.77 -5.90
CA SER A 344 -22.34 -12.77 -4.60
C SER A 344 -21.55 -12.04 -3.51
N TRP A 345 -20.20 -12.05 -3.57
CA TRP A 345 -19.34 -11.31 -2.66
C TRP A 345 -19.23 -9.84 -3.04
N GLN A 346 -19.18 -9.49 -4.33
CA GLN A 346 -19.20 -8.11 -4.79
C GLN A 346 -20.42 -7.33 -4.32
N ALA A 347 -21.58 -8.01 -4.22
CA ALA A 347 -22.78 -7.43 -3.63
C ALA A 347 -22.66 -7.12 -2.13
N GLN A 348 -21.62 -7.63 -1.48
CA GLN A 348 -21.31 -7.47 -0.06
C GLN A 348 -20.11 -6.55 0.19
N ASP A 349 -19.44 -6.06 -0.87
CA ASP A 349 -18.34 -5.13 -0.72
C ASP A 349 -18.80 -3.85 0.02
N TYR A 350 -17.88 -3.33 0.84
CA TYR A 350 -18.16 -2.12 1.62
C TYR A 350 -18.33 -0.90 0.70
N HIS A 351 -19.48 -0.26 0.81
CA HIS A 351 -19.76 1.01 0.16
C HIS A 351 -19.99 2.09 1.23
N PRO A 352 -19.19 3.15 1.27
CA PRO A 352 -19.37 4.22 2.24
C PRO A 352 -20.71 4.94 2.00
N VAL A 353 -21.43 5.20 3.12
CA VAL A 353 -22.68 5.95 3.08
C VAL A 353 -22.36 7.43 3.14
N SER A 354 -22.87 8.19 2.18
CA SER A 354 -22.70 9.63 2.15
C SER A 354 -23.54 10.32 3.24
N ASP A 355 -22.90 11.24 3.96
CA ASP A 355 -23.55 12.12 4.91
C ASP A 355 -23.68 13.52 4.28
N PRO A 356 -24.91 14.05 4.06
CA PRO A 356 -25.09 15.35 3.41
C PRO A 356 -24.63 16.54 4.26
N THR A 357 -24.36 16.33 5.56
CA THR A 357 -23.99 17.39 6.50
C THR A 357 -22.49 17.64 6.57
N ARG A 358 -21.66 16.76 5.97
CA ARG A 358 -20.19 16.84 6.04
C ARG A 358 -19.53 16.37 4.75
N LEU A 359 -18.31 16.83 4.52
CA LEU A 359 -17.50 16.40 3.40
C LEU A 359 -16.85 15.05 3.72
N MET A 360 -16.96 14.08 2.81
CA MET A 360 -16.43 12.74 3.02
C MET A 360 -15.36 12.38 1.97
N PRO A 361 -14.31 11.61 2.33
CA PRO A 361 -13.19 11.28 1.44
C PRO A 361 -13.62 10.64 0.12
N HIS A 362 -14.56 9.68 0.14
CA HIS A 362 -15.03 9.01 -1.07
C HIS A 362 -15.76 9.96 -2.04
N GLN A 363 -16.47 10.98 -1.53
CA GLN A 363 -17.13 12.00 -2.36
C GLN A 363 -16.09 12.88 -3.04
N VAL A 364 -15.07 13.34 -2.30
CA VAL A 364 -13.96 14.15 -2.83
C VAL A 364 -13.21 13.40 -3.92
N ILE A 365 -12.81 12.15 -3.67
CA ILE A 365 -12.05 11.33 -4.62
C ILE A 365 -12.90 10.99 -5.84
N GLY A 366 -14.17 10.65 -5.65
CA GLY A 366 -15.11 10.40 -6.74
C GLY A 366 -15.26 11.60 -7.66
N GLU A 367 -15.36 12.81 -7.08
CA GLU A 367 -15.46 14.06 -7.83
C GLU A 367 -14.19 14.38 -8.62
N VAL A 368 -13.01 14.15 -8.02
CA VAL A 368 -11.73 14.26 -8.73
C VAL A 368 -11.71 13.35 -9.96
N CYS A 369 -12.15 12.08 -9.83
CA CYS A 369 -12.24 11.17 -10.96
C CYS A 369 -13.22 11.66 -12.06
N ASN A 370 -14.34 12.28 -11.65
CA ASN A 370 -15.34 12.82 -12.61
C ASN A 370 -14.75 13.97 -13.42
N GLN A 371 -14.02 14.89 -12.79
CA GLN A 371 -13.53 16.10 -13.43
C GLN A 371 -12.17 15.93 -14.17
N CYS A 372 -11.29 15.02 -13.70
CA CYS A 372 -9.98 14.82 -14.31
C CYS A 372 -9.98 13.90 -15.55
N GLY A 373 -10.96 13.00 -15.66
CA GLY A 373 -10.96 11.97 -16.70
C GLY A 373 -9.89 10.88 -16.51
N PRO A 374 -9.74 9.97 -17.50
CA PRO A 374 -8.96 8.74 -17.34
C PRO A 374 -7.43 8.93 -17.40
N ASP A 375 -6.95 10.08 -17.90
CA ASP A 375 -5.53 10.32 -18.15
C ASP A 375 -4.78 10.99 -17.00
N ALA A 376 -5.48 11.37 -15.94
CA ALA A 376 -4.87 11.95 -14.76
C ALA A 376 -3.89 11.00 -14.07
N VAL A 377 -2.85 11.56 -13.44
CA VAL A 377 -1.95 10.83 -12.57
C VAL A 377 -2.19 11.28 -11.13
N TYR A 378 -2.37 10.30 -10.28
CA TYR A 378 -2.66 10.51 -8.88
C TYR A 378 -1.45 10.17 -8.04
N VAL A 379 -1.04 11.10 -7.20
CA VAL A 379 0.05 10.92 -6.25
C VAL A 379 -0.53 10.95 -4.85
N THR A 380 -0.08 10.08 -3.96
CA THR A 380 -0.50 10.16 -2.56
C THR A 380 0.69 10.33 -1.63
N ASP A 381 0.47 11.05 -0.58
CA ASP A 381 1.26 10.95 0.62
C ASP A 381 0.82 9.71 1.44
N VAL A 382 1.29 9.51 2.66
CA VAL A 382 1.04 8.30 3.44
C VAL A 382 0.15 8.60 4.66
N GLY A 383 -0.91 7.81 4.78
CA GLY A 383 -1.93 7.90 5.84
C GLY A 383 -3.29 7.37 5.39
N GLN A 384 -4.37 7.77 6.07
CA GLN A 384 -5.73 7.39 5.68
C GLN A 384 -6.07 7.81 4.26
N HIS A 385 -5.66 9.01 3.86
CA HIS A 385 -5.85 9.54 2.50
C HIS A 385 -5.25 8.65 1.40
N GLN A 386 -4.12 7.98 1.67
CA GLN A 386 -3.52 7.00 0.77
C GLN A 386 -4.45 5.81 0.55
N MET A 387 -5.01 5.28 1.64
CA MET A 387 -5.91 4.13 1.56
C MET A 387 -7.24 4.50 0.92
N TRP A 388 -7.83 5.65 1.25
CA TRP A 388 -9.04 6.14 0.58
C TRP A 388 -8.80 6.35 -0.92
N ALA A 389 -7.65 6.92 -1.30
CA ALA A 389 -7.30 7.07 -2.71
C ALA A 389 -7.15 5.69 -3.39
N ALA A 390 -6.50 4.73 -2.75
CA ALA A 390 -6.36 3.37 -3.28
C ALA A 390 -7.71 2.65 -3.48
N GLN A 391 -8.67 2.90 -2.57
CA GLN A 391 -10.00 2.26 -2.59
C GLN A 391 -10.98 2.94 -3.56
N TYR A 392 -10.96 4.28 -3.65
CA TYR A 392 -12.03 5.03 -4.32
C TYR A 392 -11.64 5.64 -5.67
N LEU A 393 -10.33 5.69 -6.01
CA LEU A 393 -9.91 6.12 -7.34
C LEU A 393 -10.28 5.08 -8.40
N ARG A 394 -10.73 5.57 -9.55
CA ARG A 394 -10.94 4.75 -10.75
C ARG A 394 -9.62 4.61 -11.49
N HIS A 395 -8.83 3.63 -11.12
CA HIS A 395 -7.51 3.38 -11.70
C HIS A 395 -7.65 2.85 -13.13
N THR A 396 -7.33 3.67 -14.13
CA THR A 396 -7.55 3.37 -15.56
C THR A 396 -6.31 2.93 -16.31
N LYS A 397 -5.12 3.27 -15.80
CA LYS A 397 -3.85 2.99 -16.47
C LYS A 397 -2.74 2.61 -15.50
N SER A 398 -1.86 1.74 -15.97
CA SER A 398 -0.58 1.46 -15.29
C SER A 398 0.21 2.77 -15.10
N ARG A 399 0.94 2.90 -14.00
CA ARG A 399 1.70 4.11 -13.60
C ARG A 399 0.84 5.36 -13.36
N GLY A 400 -0.50 5.24 -13.38
CA GLY A 400 -1.42 6.32 -13.05
C GLY A 400 -1.56 6.59 -11.54
N PHE A 401 -1.04 5.71 -10.70
CA PHE A 401 -1.06 5.83 -9.23
C PHE A 401 0.35 5.74 -8.66
N ILE A 402 0.79 6.80 -8.00
CA ILE A 402 2.14 6.97 -7.44
C ILE A 402 2.04 7.13 -5.93
N THR A 403 2.64 6.22 -5.19
CA THR A 403 2.55 6.18 -3.72
C THR A 403 3.74 5.44 -3.12
N SER A 404 4.11 5.74 -1.88
CA SER A 404 5.10 4.98 -1.11
C SER A 404 4.42 3.79 -0.45
N GLY A 405 4.45 2.62 -1.10
CA GLY A 405 3.74 1.43 -0.63
C GLY A 405 4.56 0.55 0.30
N GLY A 406 5.87 0.40 0.05
CA GLY A 406 6.75 -0.49 0.82
C GLY A 406 7.27 0.14 2.11
N LEU A 407 7.82 1.35 2.05
CA LEU A 407 8.35 2.04 3.23
C LEU A 407 7.25 2.83 3.97
N GLY A 408 6.24 3.33 3.26
CA GLY A 408 5.18 4.11 3.88
C GLY A 408 5.64 5.47 4.35
N THR A 409 6.38 6.19 3.51
CA THR A 409 7.05 7.45 3.86
C THR A 409 6.07 8.61 3.89
N MET A 410 5.73 9.11 5.08
CA MET A 410 5.04 10.39 5.23
C MET A 410 5.96 11.53 4.73
N GLY A 411 5.40 12.50 3.99
CA GLY A 411 6.16 13.56 3.32
C GLY A 411 6.64 13.22 1.91
N PHE A 412 6.37 12.01 1.41
CA PHE A 412 6.71 11.57 0.04
C PHE A 412 5.98 12.36 -1.04
N GLY A 413 4.70 12.67 -0.80
CA GLY A 413 3.75 13.02 -1.86
C GLY A 413 4.13 14.24 -2.67
N TYR A 414 4.55 15.34 -2.04
CA TYR A 414 4.77 16.60 -2.78
C TYR A 414 6.00 16.53 -3.69
N GLY A 415 7.12 16.02 -3.19
CA GLY A 415 8.30 15.80 -4.04
C GLY A 415 7.95 14.87 -5.21
N ALA A 416 7.28 13.74 -4.94
CA ALA A 416 6.87 12.81 -5.98
C ALA A 416 5.92 13.42 -7.01
N ALA A 417 5.00 14.31 -6.59
CA ALA A 417 4.11 15.03 -7.50
C ALA A 417 4.89 16.02 -8.41
N ILE A 418 5.89 16.71 -7.87
CA ILE A 418 6.80 17.56 -8.64
C ILE A 418 7.52 16.73 -9.70
N GLY A 419 8.13 15.60 -9.31
CA GLY A 419 8.82 14.72 -10.23
C GLY A 419 7.91 14.16 -11.33
N ALA A 420 6.72 13.70 -10.95
CA ALA A 420 5.72 13.23 -11.91
C ALA A 420 5.28 14.32 -12.89
N GLN A 421 5.02 15.55 -12.40
CA GLN A 421 4.59 16.66 -13.25
C GLN A 421 5.71 17.11 -14.21
N MET A 422 6.96 17.12 -13.76
CA MET A 422 8.12 17.38 -14.63
C MET A 422 8.23 16.34 -15.74
N ALA A 423 8.03 15.07 -15.40
CA ALA A 423 8.09 13.94 -16.33
C ALA A 423 6.99 13.96 -17.40
N LEU A 424 5.79 14.37 -17.01
CA LEU A 424 4.59 14.30 -17.84
C LEU A 424 4.29 15.58 -18.61
N GLY A 425 5.00 16.67 -18.30
CA GLY A 425 4.76 17.98 -18.86
C GLY A 425 3.44 18.60 -18.37
N ARG A 426 3.13 19.82 -18.86
CA ARG A 426 1.99 20.60 -18.38
C ARG A 426 0.63 20.14 -18.92
N GLN A 427 0.62 19.30 -19.95
CA GLN A 427 -0.62 18.84 -20.60
C GLN A 427 -1.35 17.78 -19.76
N GLN A 428 -0.61 16.97 -19.01
CA GLN A 428 -1.14 15.92 -18.18
C GLN A 428 -1.30 16.41 -16.73
N ARG A 429 -2.48 16.18 -16.14
CA ARG A 429 -2.77 16.62 -14.78
C ARG A 429 -2.21 15.65 -13.75
N VAL A 430 -1.53 16.21 -12.76
CA VAL A 430 -1.11 15.52 -11.55
C VAL A 430 -1.96 16.04 -10.40
N VAL A 431 -2.68 15.13 -9.73
CA VAL A 431 -3.45 15.43 -8.51
C VAL A 431 -2.81 14.68 -7.36
N MET A 432 -2.46 15.41 -6.31
CA MET A 432 -1.88 14.85 -5.10
C MET A 432 -2.93 14.80 -3.99
N PHE A 433 -3.06 13.65 -3.32
CA PHE A 433 -3.84 13.50 -2.09
C PHE A 433 -2.92 13.41 -0.89
N THR A 434 -3.16 14.23 0.12
CA THR A 434 -2.39 14.23 1.36
C THR A 434 -3.30 14.42 2.57
N GLY A 435 -2.79 14.11 3.76
CA GLY A 435 -3.39 14.51 5.03
C GLY A 435 -2.65 15.70 5.62
N ASP A 436 -3.30 16.49 6.45
CA ASP A 436 -2.70 17.66 7.09
C ASP A 436 -1.39 17.35 7.82
N ALA A 437 -1.31 16.23 8.52
CA ALA A 437 -0.14 15.85 9.29
C ALA A 437 1.05 15.42 8.40
N SER A 438 0.79 14.62 7.36
CA SER A 438 1.80 14.16 6.42
C SER A 438 2.32 15.33 5.57
N PHE A 439 1.42 16.23 5.17
CA PHE A 439 1.76 17.40 4.38
C PHE A 439 2.72 18.36 5.10
N HIS A 440 2.61 18.49 6.42
CA HIS A 440 3.56 19.29 7.21
C HIS A 440 5.03 18.83 7.11
N MET A 441 5.27 17.60 6.73
CA MET A 441 6.63 17.07 6.68
C MET A 441 7.44 17.58 5.48
N ASN A 442 6.77 17.95 4.38
CA ASN A 442 7.46 18.36 3.15
C ASN A 442 6.73 19.45 2.34
N LEU A 443 5.87 20.24 2.99
CA LEU A 443 5.12 21.32 2.33
C LEU A 443 6.01 22.47 1.81
N ASN A 444 7.24 22.56 2.28
CA ASN A 444 8.24 23.53 1.80
C ASN A 444 8.51 23.41 0.28
N GLU A 445 8.30 22.21 -0.30
CA GLU A 445 8.40 22.02 -1.76
C GLU A 445 7.34 22.80 -2.54
N ALA A 446 6.41 23.50 -1.87
CA ALA A 446 5.53 24.48 -2.50
C ALA A 446 6.32 25.55 -3.25
N CYS A 447 7.44 26.04 -2.69
CA CYS A 447 8.28 27.02 -3.37
C CYS A 447 8.86 26.48 -4.68
N THR A 448 9.24 25.20 -4.72
CA THR A 448 9.68 24.51 -5.94
C THR A 448 8.54 24.45 -6.96
N ALA A 449 7.36 23.98 -6.56
CA ALA A 449 6.21 23.89 -7.47
C ALA A 449 5.79 25.25 -8.04
N VAL A 450 5.85 26.31 -7.24
CA VAL A 450 5.56 27.70 -7.68
C VAL A 450 6.64 28.20 -8.64
N SER A 451 7.93 28.02 -8.31
CA SER A 451 9.05 28.52 -9.13
C SER A 451 9.06 27.92 -10.54
N TYR A 452 8.65 26.65 -10.66
CA TYR A 452 8.54 25.98 -11.96
C TYR A 452 7.12 26.02 -12.56
N GLU A 453 6.20 26.76 -11.95
CA GLU A 453 4.78 26.88 -12.37
C GLU A 453 4.13 25.53 -12.66
N LEU A 454 4.32 24.56 -11.79
CA LEU A 454 3.79 23.21 -11.97
C LEU A 454 2.30 23.13 -11.62
N PRO A 455 1.40 22.76 -12.55
CA PRO A 455 -0.05 22.79 -12.33
C PRO A 455 -0.53 21.60 -11.49
N ILE A 456 0.12 21.35 -10.37
CA ILE A 456 -0.22 20.29 -9.43
C ILE A 456 -1.40 20.74 -8.58
N ILE A 457 -2.44 19.91 -8.51
CA ILE A 457 -3.57 20.14 -7.61
C ILE A 457 -3.37 19.27 -6.37
N THR A 458 -3.17 19.90 -5.21
CA THR A 458 -3.00 19.19 -3.93
C THR A 458 -4.31 19.24 -3.14
N VAL A 459 -4.89 18.07 -2.90
CA VAL A 459 -6.09 17.87 -2.07
C VAL A 459 -5.64 17.47 -0.68
N ILE A 460 -5.88 18.31 0.32
CA ILE A 460 -5.45 18.13 1.71
C ILE A 460 -6.66 17.68 2.54
N PHE A 461 -6.70 16.43 2.94
CA PHE A 461 -7.70 15.94 3.90
C PHE A 461 -7.28 16.37 5.31
N ASN A 462 -7.90 17.44 5.80
CA ASN A 462 -7.62 17.99 7.11
C ASN A 462 -8.62 17.49 8.14
N ASN A 463 -8.21 16.52 8.94
CA ASN A 463 -8.94 16.01 10.09
C ASN A 463 -8.31 16.43 11.44
N GLN A 464 -7.23 17.21 11.41
CA GLN A 464 -6.47 17.72 12.55
C GLN A 464 -5.87 16.65 13.47
N VAL A 465 -5.74 15.40 12.98
CA VAL A 465 -5.20 14.28 13.75
C VAL A 465 -4.23 13.44 12.92
N LEU A 466 -3.43 12.62 13.58
CA LEU A 466 -2.69 11.53 12.91
C LEU A 466 -3.67 10.37 12.67
N GLY A 467 -4.52 10.52 11.64
CA GLY A 467 -5.75 9.76 11.48
C GLY A 467 -5.57 8.24 11.47
N MET A 468 -4.58 7.70 10.74
CA MET A 468 -4.32 6.25 10.72
C MET A 468 -3.90 5.73 12.10
N VAL A 469 -2.98 6.41 12.79
CA VAL A 469 -2.54 6.01 14.14
C VAL A 469 -3.68 6.16 15.15
N ARG A 470 -4.48 7.22 15.05
CA ARG A 470 -5.68 7.43 15.87
C ARG A 470 -6.71 6.31 15.64
N GLN A 471 -6.90 5.86 14.41
CA GLN A 471 -7.78 4.72 14.09
C GLN A 471 -7.32 3.45 14.81
N TRP A 472 -6.01 3.15 14.81
CA TRP A 472 -5.44 2.03 15.56
C TRP A 472 -5.60 2.20 17.07
N GLN A 473 -5.35 3.40 17.61
CA GLN A 473 -5.57 3.68 19.02
C GLN A 473 -7.05 3.55 19.43
N THR A 474 -7.96 3.87 18.50
CA THR A 474 -9.40 3.66 18.71
C THR A 474 -9.72 2.17 18.77
N ALA A 475 -9.18 1.37 17.83
CA ALA A 475 -9.51 -0.04 17.69
C ALA A 475 -8.83 -0.91 18.77
N PHE A 476 -7.54 -0.62 19.10
CA PHE A 476 -6.73 -1.54 19.88
C PHE A 476 -6.19 -0.99 21.22
N TYR A 477 -6.26 0.33 21.43
CA TYR A 477 -5.66 0.97 22.61
C TYR A 477 -6.69 1.72 23.49
N GLY A 478 -7.96 1.33 23.44
CA GLY A 478 -9.01 1.88 24.30
C GLY A 478 -9.14 3.41 24.20
N LYS A 479 -8.95 3.96 23.00
CA LYS A 479 -9.01 5.42 22.71
C LYS A 479 -8.02 6.26 23.52
N ARG A 480 -6.89 5.68 23.93
CA ARG A 480 -5.80 6.44 24.55
C ARG A 480 -4.98 7.13 23.45
N PHE A 481 -5.42 8.33 23.08
CA PHE A 481 -4.88 9.11 21.97
C PHE A 481 -3.56 9.81 22.33
N SER A 482 -2.49 9.02 22.49
CA SER A 482 -1.17 9.58 22.78
C SER A 482 -0.56 10.20 21.51
N GLN A 483 -0.34 11.52 21.55
CA GLN A 483 0.31 12.32 20.51
C GLN A 483 -0.33 12.25 19.10
N THR A 484 -1.57 11.80 18.99
CA THR A 484 -2.29 11.69 17.71
C THR A 484 -3.30 12.82 17.47
N ASP A 485 -3.47 13.71 18.43
CA ASP A 485 -4.26 14.93 18.37
C ASP A 485 -3.34 16.14 18.65
N PRO A 486 -2.57 16.60 17.66
CA PRO A 486 -1.47 17.56 17.87
C PRO A 486 -1.93 19.00 18.06
N HIS A 487 -3.22 19.30 17.94
CA HIS A 487 -3.82 20.66 18.10
C HIS A 487 -3.12 21.74 17.25
N ARG A 488 -2.70 21.40 16.03
CA ARG A 488 -2.03 22.35 15.13
C ARG A 488 -3.01 23.43 14.68
N LYS A 489 -2.51 24.67 14.61
CA LYS A 489 -3.28 25.85 14.19
C LYS A 489 -2.93 26.31 12.78
N THR A 490 -2.39 25.44 11.95
CA THR A 490 -1.97 25.77 10.59
C THR A 490 -3.18 26.13 9.74
N ASP A 491 -3.13 27.31 9.11
CA ASP A 491 -4.08 27.76 8.11
C ASP A 491 -3.46 27.51 6.73
N PHE A 492 -3.85 26.42 6.08
CA PHE A 492 -3.27 26.02 4.80
C PHE A 492 -3.60 26.99 3.65
N VAL A 493 -4.72 27.72 3.73
CA VAL A 493 -5.07 28.72 2.72
C VAL A 493 -4.12 29.92 2.80
N LYS A 494 -3.92 30.46 4.00
CA LYS A 494 -2.95 31.57 4.19
C LYS A 494 -1.53 31.14 3.89
N LEU A 495 -1.19 29.90 4.19
CA LEU A 495 0.13 29.35 3.89
C LEU A 495 0.33 29.19 2.38
N ALA A 496 -0.69 28.77 1.63
CA ALA A 496 -0.69 28.74 0.18
C ALA A 496 -0.45 30.12 -0.42
N GLU A 497 -1.18 31.13 0.05
CA GLU A 497 -1.00 32.53 -0.36
C GLU A 497 0.43 33.03 -0.06
N GLY A 498 0.98 32.68 1.13
CA GLY A 498 2.34 32.99 1.52
C GLY A 498 3.42 32.38 0.61
N PHE A 499 3.17 31.21 0.03
CA PHE A 499 4.04 30.61 -1.01
C PHE A 499 3.77 31.17 -2.42
N GLY A 500 2.71 31.96 -2.62
CA GLY A 500 2.36 32.53 -3.93
C GLY A 500 1.50 31.61 -4.80
N LEU A 501 0.80 30.66 -4.21
CA LEU A 501 -0.14 29.78 -4.89
C LEU A 501 -1.58 29.99 -4.39
N LYS A 502 -2.55 29.50 -5.15
CA LYS A 502 -3.96 29.65 -4.80
C LYS A 502 -4.41 28.56 -3.83
N GLY A 503 -5.04 28.95 -2.73
CA GLY A 503 -5.59 28.06 -1.72
C GLY A 503 -7.11 28.15 -1.64
N TYR A 504 -7.77 27.01 -1.35
CA TYR A 504 -9.21 26.91 -1.08
C TYR A 504 -9.44 26.13 0.19
N ARG A 505 -10.53 26.45 0.92
CA ARG A 505 -11.03 25.65 2.03
C ARG A 505 -12.45 25.21 1.74
N CYS A 506 -12.73 23.92 1.85
CA CYS A 506 -14.00 23.29 1.55
C CYS A 506 -14.50 22.49 2.74
N THR A 507 -15.77 22.67 3.09
CA THR A 507 -16.45 22.00 4.21
C THR A 507 -17.58 21.08 3.72
N ASN A 508 -17.96 21.21 2.44
CA ASN A 508 -19.02 20.43 1.80
C ASN A 508 -18.69 20.14 0.34
N LEU A 509 -19.40 19.22 -0.25
CA LEU A 509 -19.15 18.77 -1.62
C LEU A 509 -19.32 19.86 -2.69
N PRO A 510 -20.36 20.71 -2.69
CA PRO A 510 -20.50 21.81 -3.65
C PRO A 510 -19.31 22.81 -3.64
N GLU A 511 -18.81 23.17 -2.47
CA GLU A 511 -17.59 24.00 -2.34
C GLU A 511 -16.38 23.33 -2.99
N PHE A 512 -16.20 22.01 -2.73
CA PHE A 512 -15.12 21.25 -3.32
C PHE A 512 -15.23 21.19 -4.85
N GLN A 513 -16.42 20.92 -5.38
CA GLN A 513 -16.68 20.86 -6.82
C GLN A 513 -16.29 22.17 -7.52
N ALA A 514 -16.70 23.29 -6.96
CA ALA A 514 -16.38 24.62 -7.50
C ALA A 514 -14.86 24.92 -7.41
N ALA A 515 -14.24 24.63 -6.26
CA ALA A 515 -12.82 24.86 -6.04
C ALA A 515 -11.96 23.99 -6.97
N PHE A 516 -12.33 22.72 -7.16
CA PHE A 516 -11.60 21.80 -8.02
C PHE A 516 -11.73 22.18 -9.50
N ALA A 517 -12.94 22.56 -9.95
CA ALA A 517 -13.17 23.07 -11.30
C ALA A 517 -12.40 24.35 -11.61
N ASP A 518 -12.17 25.21 -10.61
CA ASP A 518 -11.34 26.39 -10.77
C ASP A 518 -9.85 26.03 -10.74
N ALA A 519 -9.42 25.12 -9.88
CA ALA A 519 -8.04 24.62 -9.82
C ALA A 519 -7.58 23.99 -11.15
N LEU A 520 -8.46 23.31 -11.87
CA LEU A 520 -8.18 22.76 -13.20
C LEU A 520 -7.84 23.81 -14.25
N LYS A 521 -8.23 25.06 -14.05
CA LYS A 521 -7.94 26.20 -14.96
C LYS A 521 -6.65 26.90 -14.61
N GLN A 522 -6.10 26.67 -13.40
CA GLN A 522 -4.88 27.34 -12.96
C GLN A 522 -3.65 26.80 -13.74
N LYS A 523 -2.69 27.70 -14.00
CA LYS A 523 -1.43 27.37 -14.67
C LYS A 523 -0.34 26.93 -13.69
N GLY A 524 -0.46 27.32 -12.43
CA GLY A 524 0.45 27.00 -11.33
C GLY A 524 -0.17 26.04 -10.31
N PRO A 525 0.56 25.72 -9.25
CA PRO A 525 0.09 24.81 -8.21
C PRO A 525 -1.08 25.38 -7.43
N THR A 526 -1.94 24.49 -6.91
CA THR A 526 -3.15 24.87 -6.17
C THR A 526 -3.34 23.93 -4.99
N TRP A 527 -3.73 24.47 -3.82
CA TRP A 527 -4.08 23.67 -2.65
C TRP A 527 -5.58 23.76 -2.36
N ILE A 528 -6.22 22.61 -2.11
CA ILE A 528 -7.61 22.51 -1.71
C ILE A 528 -7.68 21.79 -0.37
N GLU A 529 -7.91 22.52 0.69
CA GLU A 529 -8.09 22.01 2.05
C GLU A 529 -9.52 21.51 2.21
N CYS A 530 -9.69 20.22 2.44
CA CYS A 530 -10.96 19.56 2.71
C CYS A 530 -11.08 19.28 4.19
N ILE A 531 -11.98 19.97 4.89
CA ILE A 531 -12.25 19.74 6.32
C ILE A 531 -13.12 18.49 6.45
N ILE A 532 -12.58 17.46 7.09
CA ILE A 532 -13.26 16.18 7.28
C ILE A 532 -13.34 15.82 8.78
N ASP A 533 -14.20 14.87 9.10
CA ASP A 533 -14.34 14.38 10.47
C ASP A 533 -13.07 13.68 10.97
N LYS A 534 -12.65 13.99 12.20
CA LYS A 534 -11.45 13.40 12.82
C LYS A 534 -11.57 11.90 13.10
N ASP A 535 -12.77 11.39 13.21
CA ASP A 535 -13.05 9.99 13.48
C ASP A 535 -13.44 9.21 12.21
N GLU A 536 -13.31 9.83 11.01
CA GLU A 536 -13.47 9.13 9.73
C GLU A 536 -12.45 8.00 9.58
N LYS A 537 -12.93 6.82 9.15
CA LYS A 537 -12.12 5.60 9.15
C LYS A 537 -11.85 5.08 7.74
N VAL A 538 -10.74 4.39 7.60
CA VAL A 538 -10.48 3.53 6.43
C VAL A 538 -11.10 2.17 6.71
N LEU A 539 -12.09 1.80 5.92
CA LEU A 539 -12.78 0.51 6.00
C LEU A 539 -12.89 -0.11 4.59
N PRO A 540 -12.86 -1.44 4.48
CA PRO A 540 -12.58 -2.42 5.55
C PRO A 540 -11.14 -2.39 6.05
N MET A 541 -10.88 -3.00 7.22
CA MET A 541 -9.55 -3.16 7.77
C MET A 541 -9.44 -4.53 8.44
N ILE A 542 -8.48 -5.36 7.99
CA ILE A 542 -8.16 -6.65 8.58
C ILE A 542 -6.84 -6.53 9.33
N PRO A 543 -6.80 -6.70 10.65
CA PRO A 543 -5.56 -6.63 11.42
C PRO A 543 -4.55 -7.71 11.01
N GLY A 544 -3.25 -7.42 11.11
CA GLY A 544 -2.20 -8.41 10.89
C GLY A 544 -2.32 -9.59 11.86
N GLY A 545 -2.10 -10.81 11.36
CA GLY A 545 -2.20 -12.04 12.14
C GLY A 545 -3.61 -12.59 12.31
N GLY A 546 -4.66 -11.83 11.95
CA GLY A 546 -6.06 -12.27 12.04
C GLY A 546 -6.50 -13.05 10.81
N ASP A 547 -7.22 -14.17 11.02
CA ASP A 547 -8.10 -14.73 10.00
C ASP A 547 -9.52 -14.22 10.30
N ILE A 548 -10.12 -13.54 9.32
CA ILE A 548 -11.44 -12.96 9.47
C ILE A 548 -12.50 -14.03 9.80
N ASN A 549 -12.30 -15.25 9.33
CA ASN A 549 -13.20 -16.36 9.58
C ASN A 549 -13.12 -16.86 11.04
N ASP A 550 -11.95 -16.80 11.68
CA ASP A 550 -11.78 -17.30 13.05
C ASP A 550 -12.54 -16.45 14.07
N ILE A 551 -12.49 -15.14 13.93
CA ILE A 551 -13.19 -14.20 14.81
C ILE A 551 -14.70 -14.30 14.63
N MET A 552 -15.17 -14.37 13.38
CA MET A 552 -16.59 -14.53 13.08
C MET A 552 -17.13 -15.87 13.58
N ASN A 553 -16.39 -16.94 13.34
CA ASN A 553 -16.80 -18.28 13.76
C ASN A 553 -16.89 -18.36 15.28
N ALA A 554 -15.91 -17.83 16.01
CA ALA A 554 -15.94 -17.80 17.47
C ALA A 554 -17.10 -16.94 18.01
N HIS A 555 -17.36 -15.78 17.42
CA HIS A 555 -18.46 -14.91 17.83
C HIS A 555 -19.82 -15.52 17.51
N ASN A 556 -20.01 -16.00 16.30
CA ASN A 556 -21.28 -16.58 15.86
C ASN A 556 -21.58 -17.93 16.52
N LEU A 557 -20.54 -18.67 16.96
CA LEU A 557 -20.68 -19.87 17.76
C LEU A 557 -21.44 -19.56 19.06
N ALA A 558 -21.11 -18.47 19.76
CA ALA A 558 -21.80 -18.05 20.97
C ALA A 558 -23.28 -17.75 20.71
N MET A 559 -23.60 -17.03 19.62
CA MET A 559 -24.98 -16.73 19.23
C MET A 559 -25.76 -17.99 18.84
N THR A 560 -25.12 -18.90 18.10
CA THR A 560 -25.71 -20.18 17.71
C THR A 560 -26.03 -21.04 18.93
N ALA A 561 -25.08 -21.12 19.87
CA ALA A 561 -25.26 -21.88 21.11
C ALA A 561 -26.34 -21.26 22.02
N LEU A 562 -26.40 -19.94 22.10
CA LEU A 562 -27.43 -19.21 22.85
C LEU A 562 -28.84 -19.53 22.29
N ASN A 563 -29.02 -19.40 20.96
CA ASN A 563 -30.29 -19.72 20.32
C ASN A 563 -30.68 -21.19 20.48
N ALA A 564 -29.74 -22.11 20.32
CA ALA A 564 -29.96 -23.54 20.52
C ALA A 564 -30.34 -23.84 21.99
N ARG A 565 -29.69 -23.19 22.98
CA ARG A 565 -30.02 -23.33 24.40
C ARG A 565 -31.45 -22.87 24.68
N MET A 566 -31.86 -21.72 24.23
CA MET A 566 -33.22 -21.20 24.38
C MET A 566 -34.25 -22.12 23.71
N GLN A 567 -33.94 -22.69 22.55
CA GLN A 567 -34.79 -23.65 21.86
C GLN A 567 -34.92 -24.95 22.64
N HIS A 568 -33.83 -25.48 23.23
CA HIS A 568 -33.87 -26.67 24.07
C HIS A 568 -34.68 -26.41 25.34
N GLU A 569 -34.51 -25.29 26.00
CA GLU A 569 -35.27 -24.94 27.20
C GLU A 569 -36.76 -24.72 26.93
N ARG A 570 -37.13 -24.31 25.72
CA ARG A 570 -38.53 -24.24 25.27
C ARG A 570 -39.14 -25.62 25.03
N ASN A 571 -38.35 -26.57 24.49
CA ASN A 571 -38.87 -27.86 24.00
C ASN A 571 -38.78 -28.97 25.03
N TYR A 572 -38.00 -28.85 26.10
CA TYR A 572 -37.73 -29.92 27.07
C TYR A 572 -37.86 -29.43 28.51
N ASP A 573 -38.34 -30.35 29.37
CA ASP A 573 -38.38 -30.16 30.82
C ASP A 573 -36.96 -30.35 31.45
N ASP A 574 -36.85 -30.00 32.74
CA ASP A 574 -35.56 -30.03 33.44
C ASP A 574 -34.95 -31.45 33.55
N GLU A 575 -35.80 -32.48 33.69
CA GLU A 575 -35.33 -33.88 33.76
C GLU A 575 -34.72 -34.31 32.40
N THR A 576 -35.35 -33.93 31.30
CA THR A 576 -34.87 -34.20 29.96
C THR A 576 -33.60 -33.44 29.65
N LEU A 577 -33.52 -32.16 30.07
CA LEU A 577 -32.30 -31.34 29.93
C LEU A 577 -31.15 -31.97 30.73
N ALA A 578 -31.39 -32.38 31.99
CA ALA A 578 -30.37 -33.00 32.83
C ALA A 578 -29.86 -34.35 32.23
N LYS A 579 -30.73 -35.18 31.64
CA LYS A 579 -30.34 -36.40 30.93
C LYS A 579 -29.44 -36.12 29.72
N ARG A 580 -29.48 -34.89 29.15
CA ARG A 580 -28.64 -34.43 28.04
C ARG A 580 -27.38 -33.68 28.52
N GLY A 581 -27.12 -33.63 29.82
CA GLY A 581 -25.99 -32.93 30.42
C GLY A 581 -26.19 -31.41 30.47
N LEU A 582 -27.40 -30.90 30.28
CA LEU A 582 -27.71 -29.48 30.29
C LEU A 582 -28.47 -29.07 31.53
N ARG A 583 -28.13 -27.93 32.12
CA ARG A 583 -28.92 -27.25 33.15
C ARG A 583 -29.80 -26.16 32.54
N ARG A 584 -30.98 -25.88 33.08
CA ARG A 584 -31.79 -24.75 32.64
C ARG A 584 -31.11 -23.44 33.07
N LEU A 585 -30.95 -22.49 32.14
CA LEU A 585 -30.42 -21.14 32.36
C LEU A 585 -31.54 -20.10 32.49
N ASP A 586 -32.76 -20.45 32.07
CA ASP A 586 -33.97 -19.61 32.07
C ASP A 586 -33.77 -18.24 31.43
N ILE A 587 -33.14 -18.24 30.24
CA ILE A 587 -32.75 -17.03 29.50
C ILE A 587 -33.99 -16.20 29.16
N ASP A 588 -33.90 -14.87 29.41
CA ASP A 588 -34.92 -13.93 29.04
C ASP A 588 -34.72 -13.48 27.58
N PRO A 589 -35.64 -13.83 26.66
CA PRO A 589 -35.49 -13.51 25.25
C PRO A 589 -35.44 -12.00 24.94
N GLU A 590 -36.01 -11.17 25.81
CA GLU A 590 -36.02 -9.72 25.65
C GLU A 590 -34.73 -9.04 26.15
N ARG A 591 -33.86 -9.82 26.81
CA ARG A 591 -32.63 -9.33 27.45
C ARG A 591 -31.37 -10.02 26.90
N VAL A 592 -31.42 -10.44 25.64
CA VAL A 592 -30.25 -10.96 24.91
C VAL A 592 -29.39 -9.76 24.48
N GLN A 593 -28.12 -9.76 24.92
CA GLN A 593 -27.14 -8.71 24.63
C GLN A 593 -26.25 -9.06 23.43
N TRP A 594 -26.18 -10.33 23.07
CA TRP A 594 -25.34 -10.84 22.01
C TRP A 594 -26.08 -10.87 20.67
N SER A 595 -25.36 -10.61 19.57
CA SER A 595 -25.93 -10.62 18.22
C SER A 595 -25.05 -11.45 17.29
N PHE A 596 -25.43 -11.63 16.04
CA PHE A 596 -24.52 -12.15 15.03
C PHE A 596 -23.49 -11.08 14.62
N VAL A 597 -22.34 -11.54 14.12
CA VAL A 597 -21.41 -10.68 13.41
C VAL A 597 -21.18 -11.23 12.00
N LEU A 598 -21.00 -10.29 11.08
CA LEU A 598 -20.71 -10.56 9.69
C LEU A 598 -19.52 -9.69 9.28
N ASP A 599 -18.87 -10.04 8.18
CA ASP A 599 -17.70 -9.29 7.70
C ASP A 599 -18.05 -7.91 7.13
N PHE A 600 -19.32 -7.60 7.02
CA PHE A 600 -19.79 -6.35 6.40
C PHE A 600 -20.93 -5.73 7.21
N CYS A 601 -21.08 -4.41 7.07
CA CYS A 601 -22.17 -3.68 7.66
C CYS A 601 -23.34 -3.59 6.66
N CYS A 602 -24.43 -4.30 6.95
CA CYS A 602 -25.66 -4.24 6.15
C CYS A 602 -26.79 -3.63 6.98
N GLN A 603 -27.36 -2.53 6.51
CA GLN A 603 -28.48 -1.86 7.19
C GLN A 603 -29.72 -2.75 7.29
N ALA A 604 -29.95 -3.61 6.29
CA ALA A 604 -31.09 -4.55 6.29
C ALA A 604 -30.97 -5.62 7.40
N LEU A 605 -29.75 -5.88 7.90
CA LEU A 605 -29.50 -6.88 8.95
C LEU A 605 -29.41 -6.27 10.35
N ARG A 606 -29.59 -4.97 10.49
CA ARG A 606 -29.62 -4.29 11.80
C ARG A 606 -30.88 -4.64 12.63
N LYS A 607 -31.90 -5.14 11.96
CA LYS A 607 -33.07 -5.76 12.60
C LYS A 607 -33.48 -6.96 11.76
N MET A 608 -33.38 -8.13 12.32
CA MET A 608 -33.82 -9.36 11.69
C MET A 608 -34.52 -10.25 12.70
N ARG A 609 -35.46 -11.04 12.23
CA ARG A 609 -36.14 -12.05 13.05
C ARG A 609 -35.71 -13.42 12.59
N ILE A 610 -35.20 -14.22 13.51
CA ILE A 610 -34.71 -15.58 13.27
C ILE A 610 -35.64 -16.59 13.94
N GLY A 611 -35.47 -17.88 13.61
CA GLY A 611 -36.22 -18.97 14.23
C GLY A 611 -37.69 -19.01 13.80
N LEU A 612 -38.04 -18.61 12.58
CA LEU A 612 -39.41 -18.50 12.08
C LEU A 612 -39.99 -19.82 11.57
N GLY A 613 -39.20 -20.91 11.51
CA GLY A 613 -39.70 -22.21 11.14
C GLY A 613 -40.51 -22.86 12.25
N GLU A 614 -41.38 -23.86 11.90
CA GLU A 614 -42.25 -24.53 12.84
C GLU A 614 -41.64 -25.81 13.40
N GLY A 615 -40.49 -26.25 12.92
CA GLY A 615 -39.80 -27.49 13.30
C GLY A 615 -39.00 -27.35 14.59
N LYS A 616 -38.81 -28.51 15.29
CA LYS A 616 -38.00 -28.57 16.52
C LYS A 616 -36.53 -28.17 16.33
N MET A 617 -36.05 -28.08 15.08
CA MET A 617 -34.67 -27.74 14.75
C MET A 617 -34.54 -26.31 14.19
N ASP A 618 -35.62 -25.54 14.12
CA ASP A 618 -35.65 -24.25 13.44
C ASP A 618 -35.17 -23.05 14.33
N GLY A 619 -34.71 -23.38 15.54
CA GLY A 619 -34.21 -22.38 16.49
C GLY A 619 -35.32 -21.69 17.31
N TYR A 620 -34.91 -20.78 18.18
CA TYR A 620 -35.81 -20.00 19.00
C TYR A 620 -36.23 -18.69 18.24
N PRO A 621 -37.54 -18.38 18.14
CA PRO A 621 -38.01 -17.17 17.51
C PRO A 621 -37.60 -15.94 18.31
N MET A 622 -36.72 -15.09 17.77
CA MET A 622 -36.28 -13.88 18.43
C MET A 622 -35.87 -12.80 17.43
N ASP A 623 -35.96 -11.55 17.88
CA ASP A 623 -35.39 -10.43 17.15
C ASP A 623 -33.89 -10.31 17.48
N THR A 624 -33.07 -10.10 16.47
CA THR A 624 -31.61 -9.92 16.60
C THR A 624 -31.09 -8.97 15.54
N CYS A 625 -29.80 -8.79 15.48
CA CYS A 625 -29.12 -8.04 14.43
C CYS A 625 -27.80 -8.73 14.05
N ALA A 626 -27.22 -8.28 12.94
CA ALA A 626 -25.85 -8.60 12.61
C ALA A 626 -25.02 -7.32 12.62
N ASN A 627 -23.96 -7.33 13.41
CA ASN A 627 -22.95 -6.27 13.49
C ASN A 627 -21.73 -6.66 12.64
N ILE A 628 -20.85 -5.70 12.37
CA ILE A 628 -19.59 -5.99 11.68
C ILE A 628 -18.62 -6.73 12.61
N ALA A 629 -17.89 -7.73 12.10
CA ALA A 629 -17.00 -8.59 12.90
C ALA A 629 -15.94 -7.79 13.69
N VAL A 630 -15.43 -6.69 13.14
CA VAL A 630 -14.47 -5.81 13.82
C VAL A 630 -15.03 -5.08 15.05
N SER A 631 -16.34 -5.03 15.22
CA SER A 631 -16.99 -4.50 16.42
C SER A 631 -17.28 -5.56 17.48
N SER A 632 -16.84 -6.79 17.23
CA SER A 632 -16.99 -7.91 18.16
C SER A 632 -16.24 -7.65 19.47
N GLU A 633 -16.85 -8.02 20.60
CA GLU A 633 -16.18 -8.01 21.90
C GLU A 633 -14.95 -8.96 21.92
N LEU A 634 -14.94 -10.02 21.09
CA LEU A 634 -13.79 -10.88 20.90
C LEU A 634 -12.57 -10.14 20.37
N MET A 635 -12.74 -9.18 19.48
CA MET A 635 -11.65 -8.33 19.00
C MET A 635 -11.04 -7.50 20.12
N ALA A 636 -11.89 -6.94 21.00
CA ALA A 636 -11.42 -6.18 22.15
C ALA A 636 -10.69 -7.07 23.17
N ILE A 637 -11.17 -8.29 23.37
CA ILE A 637 -10.53 -9.27 24.26
C ILE A 637 -9.18 -9.71 23.73
N LEU A 638 -9.07 -10.03 22.43
CA LEU A 638 -7.80 -10.40 21.79
C LEU A 638 -6.73 -9.31 21.95
N SER A 639 -7.12 -8.05 21.86
CA SER A 639 -6.17 -6.93 21.98
C SER A 639 -5.54 -6.78 23.37
N VAL A 640 -6.10 -7.42 24.40
CA VAL A 640 -5.66 -7.32 25.80
C VAL A 640 -5.33 -8.66 26.45
N ALA A 641 -5.56 -9.79 25.76
CA ALA A 641 -5.24 -11.11 26.27
C ALA A 641 -3.72 -11.34 26.20
N ARG A 642 -3.14 -11.84 27.30
CA ARG A 642 -1.69 -12.03 27.43
C ARG A 642 -1.22 -13.40 26.96
N ASP A 643 -2.08 -14.38 27.08
CA ASP A 643 -1.84 -15.78 26.73
C ASP A 643 -3.18 -16.51 26.51
N LEU A 644 -3.13 -17.77 26.12
CA LEU A 644 -4.32 -18.56 25.83
C LEU A 644 -5.20 -18.78 27.07
N GLU A 645 -4.62 -18.86 28.26
CA GLU A 645 -5.35 -19.02 29.52
C GLU A 645 -6.08 -17.73 29.90
N ASP A 646 -5.42 -16.57 29.77
CA ASP A 646 -6.04 -15.26 29.96
C ASP A 646 -7.15 -15.01 28.93
N LEU A 647 -6.92 -15.40 27.66
CA LEU A 647 -7.94 -15.34 26.60
C LEU A 647 -9.17 -16.19 26.99
N ARG A 648 -8.95 -17.45 27.39
CA ARG A 648 -10.00 -18.39 27.79
C ARG A 648 -10.84 -17.84 28.96
N ARG A 649 -10.17 -17.28 29.97
CA ARG A 649 -10.80 -16.68 31.13
C ARG A 649 -11.65 -15.46 30.77
N ARG A 650 -11.13 -14.59 29.91
CA ARG A 650 -11.85 -13.38 29.45
C ARG A 650 -13.04 -13.73 28.58
N ILE A 651 -12.88 -14.67 27.65
CA ILE A 651 -13.99 -15.17 26.83
C ILE A 651 -15.07 -15.76 27.73
N GLY A 652 -14.71 -16.54 28.76
CA GLY A 652 -15.66 -17.12 29.71
C GLY A 652 -16.51 -16.10 30.46
N SER A 653 -16.01 -14.87 30.60
CA SER A 653 -16.70 -13.79 31.33
C SER A 653 -17.63 -12.94 30.44
N ILE A 654 -17.72 -13.19 29.14
CA ILE A 654 -18.60 -12.45 28.24
C ILE A 654 -20.06 -12.70 28.62
N VAL A 655 -20.81 -11.62 28.85
CA VAL A 655 -22.25 -11.68 29.15
C VAL A 655 -23.03 -11.70 27.84
N LEU A 656 -23.71 -12.80 27.55
CA LEU A 656 -24.49 -13.00 26.31
C LEU A 656 -25.94 -12.58 26.46
N ALA A 657 -26.51 -12.78 27.66
CA ALA A 657 -27.89 -12.49 27.97
C ALA A 657 -28.08 -12.34 29.50
N TYR A 658 -29.30 -12.09 29.93
CA TYR A 658 -29.71 -12.19 31.33
C TYR A 658 -30.82 -13.22 31.45
N ASP A 659 -30.88 -13.87 32.63
CA ASP A 659 -32.00 -14.75 32.94
C ASP A 659 -33.24 -13.92 33.37
N LYS A 660 -34.37 -14.58 33.55
CA LYS A 660 -35.63 -13.92 33.97
C LYS A 660 -35.57 -13.27 35.36
N GLN A 661 -34.58 -13.63 36.18
CA GLN A 661 -34.31 -13.02 37.48
C GLN A 661 -33.31 -11.86 37.37
N GLY A 662 -32.80 -11.56 36.18
CA GLY A 662 -31.85 -10.47 35.93
C GLY A 662 -30.40 -10.79 36.24
N ARG A 663 -30.04 -12.07 36.38
CA ARG A 663 -28.64 -12.50 36.54
C ARG A 663 -27.97 -12.65 35.18
N PRO A 664 -26.68 -12.30 35.06
CA PRO A 664 -25.96 -12.46 33.78
C PRO A 664 -25.80 -13.93 33.42
N VAL A 665 -26.01 -14.24 32.14
CA VAL A 665 -25.71 -15.54 31.52
C VAL A 665 -24.49 -15.36 30.63
N THR A 666 -23.40 -16.03 30.99
CA THR A 666 -22.10 -15.86 30.33
C THR A 666 -21.84 -16.99 29.31
N THR A 667 -20.78 -16.82 28.52
CA THR A 667 -20.26 -17.89 27.62
C THR A 667 -19.82 -19.11 28.40
N GLU A 668 -19.38 -18.97 29.65
CA GLU A 668 -19.07 -20.07 30.57
C GLU A 668 -20.33 -20.82 30.97
N ASP A 669 -21.42 -20.12 31.31
CA ASP A 669 -22.72 -20.72 31.64
C ASP A 669 -23.31 -21.51 30.48
N LEU A 670 -23.05 -21.05 29.24
CA LEU A 670 -23.41 -21.77 28.00
C LEU A 670 -22.45 -22.90 27.64
N GLU A 671 -21.33 -23.04 28.34
CA GLU A 671 -20.27 -24.05 28.10
C GLU A 671 -19.60 -23.91 26.72
N VAL A 672 -19.65 -22.71 26.11
CA VAL A 672 -19.08 -22.46 24.76
C VAL A 672 -17.72 -21.77 24.79
N ALA A 673 -17.32 -21.22 25.94
CA ALA A 673 -16.09 -20.45 26.05
C ALA A 673 -14.84 -21.25 25.65
N GLY A 674 -14.78 -22.55 25.91
CA GLY A 674 -13.70 -23.44 25.48
C GLY A 674 -13.63 -23.58 23.96
N ALA A 675 -14.75 -23.79 23.30
CA ALA A 675 -14.82 -23.89 21.83
C ALA A 675 -14.51 -22.58 21.14
N MET A 676 -15.00 -21.45 21.66
CA MET A 676 -14.63 -20.11 21.19
C MET A 676 -13.13 -19.86 21.29
N THR A 677 -12.51 -20.23 22.41
CA THR A 677 -11.05 -20.09 22.61
C THR A 677 -10.28 -21.00 21.65
N ALA A 678 -10.78 -22.20 21.36
CA ALA A 678 -10.15 -23.11 20.39
C ALA A 678 -10.12 -22.50 18.98
N TRP A 679 -11.20 -21.85 18.53
CA TRP A 679 -11.22 -21.08 17.28
C TRP A 679 -10.22 -19.93 17.29
N MET A 680 -10.03 -19.27 18.44
CA MET A 680 -9.17 -18.11 18.60
C MET A 680 -7.69 -18.48 18.91
N ARG A 681 -7.36 -19.78 19.00
CA ARG A 681 -6.02 -20.26 19.39
C ARG A 681 -4.90 -19.70 18.53
N ASN A 682 -5.12 -19.58 17.23
CA ASN A 682 -4.11 -19.11 16.29
C ASN A 682 -4.06 -17.58 16.19
N THR A 683 -5.10 -16.89 16.68
CA THR A 683 -5.21 -15.42 16.62
C THR A 683 -4.61 -14.73 17.84
N ILE A 684 -4.33 -15.48 18.93
CA ILE A 684 -3.79 -14.90 20.18
C ILE A 684 -2.30 -14.55 20.11
N ASN A 685 -1.56 -15.14 19.17
CA ASN A 685 -0.14 -14.84 18.99
C ASN A 685 0.01 -13.55 18.17
N PRO A 686 0.21 -12.38 18.80
CA PRO A 686 0.60 -11.19 18.07
C PRO A 686 1.94 -11.49 17.39
N THR A 687 2.14 -10.91 16.21
CA THR A 687 3.45 -10.95 15.55
C THR A 687 4.40 -10.10 16.39
N LEU A 688 5.11 -10.74 17.33
CA LEU A 688 6.15 -10.10 18.14
C LEU A 688 7.34 -9.83 17.25
N CYS A 689 7.61 -8.55 16.99
CA CYS A 689 8.93 -8.13 16.55
C CYS A 689 9.83 -7.98 17.77
N TYR A 690 11.04 -8.48 17.67
CA TYR A 690 12.08 -8.19 18.66
C TYR A 690 12.93 -7.01 18.15
N THR A 691 13.27 -6.09 19.04
CA THR A 691 14.32 -5.10 18.75
C THR A 691 15.67 -5.80 18.59
N VAL A 692 16.65 -5.11 18.03
CA VAL A 692 18.04 -5.60 17.91
C VAL A 692 18.63 -6.01 19.27
N GLU A 693 18.05 -5.50 20.37
CA GLU A 693 18.43 -5.80 21.76
C GLU A 693 17.56 -6.91 22.39
N HIS A 694 16.84 -7.69 21.58
CA HIS A 694 15.94 -8.77 22.02
C HIS A 694 14.81 -8.33 22.96
N GLN A 695 14.41 -7.05 22.91
CA GLN A 695 13.24 -6.57 23.62
C GLN A 695 11.98 -6.84 22.79
N PRO A 696 10.94 -7.48 23.35
CA PRO A 696 9.70 -7.71 22.61
C PRO A 696 8.99 -6.37 22.38
N VAL A 697 8.61 -6.12 21.12
CA VAL A 697 7.74 -5.02 20.72
C VAL A 697 6.39 -5.62 20.35
N LEU A 698 5.36 -5.30 21.15
CA LEU A 698 3.97 -5.68 20.91
C LEU A 698 3.33 -4.85 19.82
#